data_cd1415cd2e511a6621b6e3fe3d6d43ee
#
_entry.id   cd1415cd2e511a6621b6e3fe3d6d43ee
#
_cell.length_a   1.000
_cell.length_b   1.000
_cell.length_c   1.000
_cell.angle_alpha   90.00
_cell.angle_beta   90.00
_cell.angle_gamma   90.00
#
_symmetry.space_group_name_H-M   'P 1'
#
loop_
_entity.id
_entity.type
_entity.pdbx_description
1 polymer ?
#
loop_
_entity_poly.entity_id
_entity_poly.type
_entity_poly.pdbx_seq_one_letter_code
_entity_poly.pdbx_strand_id
1 'polypeptide(L)'
;MLNGYKLIAICLTKIQDEITYEFIDALYQAVKGSDYRLLLFNSFSDLYHQNAYDEGAKSIYQLLNYDLVDAVIIKADTLNDQQVIRDLIARAKERQIPVILLNMKAEGCYSIVPSYENVLSRLIEHVIKVHHKRKLYFLSGSMGESNSMLREKIFRETLRDCGIDPQTAKVAYGEYWYGPAERAVENWVQSGDLPEAIICANDAMAVAACKVLKRHQIRVPEDMIVTGFDGVPSYQFHRPALSTCTRTSSVLAGKCREMLTNILEKNKPPYRDIEEYALTIQESCGCRKQSHPDYQLCADRLSASLWDTRLHEEFILSQVERVVETIDMGIIGNKLNSFILPDSMVALNSDFLAATRSNVKPDPGRPFAEEMIVISSLDSNLDRHRYALYKSAEMYPHLEEAVREDAMFLFQSIYVENNVCGYYIVKSKELLTDASKIHRVSKVMNLAFSLIISRMKQEHMSHSLEEMQYHDPVTGVLNLKGLVKRINELYPIWKERAIAVSVYNIPKYQFIYENYGLKDVEETVQLTADALRMANPQDTVTARISDDSFCIINEAEDQRAAGLIINDSVRAFYRFIESFNKTQDKEYFVEVNCGCTTAAAGWNNDMKTYIKVAMGELYLNRLKQGGGKALKERKTAKDTYQLFETLLSENLFYYVFQPIVSAKTGEIYGYEALMRTPPEIGLRPDEILDIAEEYGRLYEVEYATFNNVLTYASEHLALFKDKYIFINSIPGYFIKGEDKKQLVKQYSDLLSQCTIEITERDETTAEEIRRIMNLTDQGQPCRFAVDDYGTGYSNIVNLLRYRPNVIKIDRYLITEIQNDVNKQMFVKNTVEFAEQNNIQCLA
;
A
#
# COMPACT_ATOMS: atom_id res chain seq x y z
N MET A 1 24.58 -7.55 33.67
CA MET A 1 25.63 -8.51 33.16
C MET A 1 24.95 -9.83 32.79
N LEU A 2 25.13 -10.27 31.57
CA LEU A 2 24.57 -11.53 31.06
C LEU A 2 25.68 -12.58 31.00
N ASN A 3 25.61 -13.65 31.77
CA ASN A 3 26.65 -14.70 31.87
C ASN A 3 28.10 -14.19 32.10
N GLY A 4 28.25 -13.11 32.86
CA GLY A 4 29.58 -12.50 33.17
C GLY A 4 30.04 -11.47 32.11
N TYR A 5 29.29 -11.29 31.02
CA TYR A 5 29.56 -10.29 29.99
C TYR A 5 28.72 -9.04 30.18
N LYS A 6 29.29 -7.89 29.83
CA LYS A 6 28.64 -6.58 29.80
C LYS A 6 28.22 -6.25 28.39
N LEU A 7 26.91 -6.04 28.19
CA LEU A 7 26.35 -5.74 26.89
C LEU A 7 26.27 -4.24 26.66
N ILE A 8 26.93 -3.75 25.64
CA ILE A 8 26.99 -2.33 25.26
C ILE A 8 26.17 -2.11 23.99
N ALA A 9 25.03 -1.47 24.12
CA ALA A 9 24.23 -1.06 22.95
C ALA A 9 24.85 0.18 22.29
N ILE A 10 24.95 0.16 20.96
CA ILE A 10 25.41 1.29 20.16
C ILE A 10 24.33 1.65 19.16
N CYS A 11 23.74 2.86 19.33
CA CYS A 11 22.73 3.39 18.43
C CYS A 11 23.40 4.36 17.44
N LEU A 12 23.29 4.05 16.15
CA LEU A 12 23.92 4.83 15.08
C LEU A 12 23.14 4.69 13.76
N THR A 13 23.51 5.52 12.78
CA THR A 13 23.04 5.37 11.40
C THR A 13 24.23 5.21 10.46
N LYS A 14 23.94 4.69 9.24
CA LYS A 14 24.90 4.62 8.12
C LYS A 14 26.25 4.02 8.49
N ILE A 15 26.24 2.82 9.07
CA ILE A 15 27.49 2.09 9.38
C ILE A 15 28.37 1.88 8.13
N GLN A 16 27.81 1.96 6.91
CA GLN A 16 28.53 1.87 5.65
C GLN A 16 29.38 3.11 5.34
N ASP A 17 29.15 4.24 6.02
CA ASP A 17 29.99 5.41 5.86
C ASP A 17 31.38 5.14 6.45
N GLU A 18 32.43 5.44 5.69
CA GLU A 18 33.81 5.06 5.98
C GLU A 18 34.25 5.51 7.39
N ILE A 19 33.90 6.72 7.80
CA ILE A 19 34.23 7.26 9.12
C ILE A 19 33.49 6.53 10.25
N THR A 20 32.21 6.23 10.04
CA THR A 20 31.42 5.47 11.02
C THR A 20 31.93 4.04 11.15
N TYR A 21 32.24 3.41 10.03
CA TYR A 21 32.85 2.09 9.98
C TYR A 21 34.17 2.04 10.72
N GLU A 22 35.13 2.95 10.44
CA GLU A 22 36.41 3.03 11.12
C GLU A 22 36.29 3.20 12.64
N PHE A 23 35.31 4.00 13.09
CA PHE A 23 35.07 4.16 14.52
C PHE A 23 34.59 2.85 15.15
N ILE A 24 33.62 2.16 14.53
CA ILE A 24 33.11 0.89 15.04
C ILE A 24 34.19 -0.17 15.06
N ASP A 25 35.00 -0.27 13.99
CA ASP A 25 36.13 -1.19 13.96
C ASP A 25 37.13 -0.90 15.09
N ALA A 26 37.55 0.34 15.24
CA ALA A 26 38.48 0.76 16.29
C ALA A 26 37.90 0.47 17.69
N LEU A 27 36.59 0.66 17.89
CA LEU A 27 35.94 0.37 19.18
C LEU A 27 35.87 -1.14 19.44
N TYR A 28 35.56 -1.95 18.42
CA TYR A 28 35.55 -3.40 18.53
C TYR A 28 36.96 -3.91 18.88
N GLN A 29 38.01 -3.46 18.16
CA GLN A 29 39.41 -3.83 18.46
C GLN A 29 39.81 -3.40 19.88
N ALA A 30 39.30 -2.25 20.35
CA ALA A 30 39.59 -1.78 21.69
C ALA A 30 38.96 -2.63 22.81
N VAL A 31 37.83 -3.30 22.54
CA VAL A 31 37.14 -4.14 23.55
C VAL A 31 37.29 -5.64 23.29
N LYS A 32 37.87 -6.06 22.17
CA LYS A 32 38.11 -7.46 21.78
C LYS A 32 38.90 -8.18 22.86
N GLY A 33 38.51 -9.40 23.21
CA GLY A 33 39.14 -10.21 24.27
C GLY A 33 38.77 -9.79 25.69
N SER A 34 37.90 -8.75 25.88
CA SER A 34 37.39 -8.37 27.20
C SER A 34 36.00 -8.99 27.49
N ASP A 35 35.43 -8.62 28.62
CA ASP A 35 34.06 -8.99 29.00
C ASP A 35 32.95 -8.08 28.36
N TYR A 36 33.33 -7.13 27.51
CA TYR A 36 32.38 -6.30 26.76
C TYR A 36 31.91 -6.98 25.47
N ARG A 37 30.61 -6.86 25.15
CA ARG A 37 30.01 -7.29 23.89
C ARG A 37 29.23 -6.14 23.27
N LEU A 38 29.44 -5.91 22.00
CA LEU A 38 28.81 -4.78 21.27
C LEU A 38 27.55 -5.24 20.55
N LEU A 39 26.43 -4.55 20.83
CA LEU A 39 25.14 -4.70 20.15
C LEU A 39 24.88 -3.41 19.37
N LEU A 40 24.99 -3.46 18.04
CA LEU A 40 24.86 -2.31 17.16
C LEU A 40 23.44 -2.24 16.60
N PHE A 41 22.73 -1.19 16.92
CA PHE A 41 21.40 -0.88 16.36
C PHE A 41 21.59 0.17 15.28
N ASN A 42 21.51 -0.27 14.00
CA ASN A 42 21.85 0.58 12.87
C ASN A 42 20.64 0.83 11.97
N SER A 43 20.40 2.10 11.65
CA SER A 43 19.57 2.50 10.53
C SER A 43 20.45 2.85 9.32
N PHE A 44 20.09 2.39 8.11
CA PHE A 44 20.78 2.83 6.89
C PHE A 44 20.27 4.17 6.35
N SER A 45 19.13 4.67 6.86
CA SER A 45 18.71 6.06 6.68
C SER A 45 19.39 6.94 7.72
N ASP A 46 19.74 8.19 7.36
CA ASP A 46 20.18 9.22 8.29
C ASP A 46 19.03 9.90 9.04
N LEU A 47 17.79 9.48 8.79
CA LEU A 47 16.56 9.97 9.41
C LEU A 47 16.29 11.47 9.16
N TYR A 48 16.79 11.99 8.05
CA TYR A 48 16.70 13.42 7.74
C TYR A 48 15.32 13.82 7.19
N HIS A 49 14.72 12.98 6.36
CA HIS A 49 13.49 13.30 5.62
C HIS A 49 12.21 13.10 6.42
N GLN A 50 12.26 12.37 7.54
CA GLN A 50 11.11 12.07 8.42
C GLN A 50 9.88 11.52 7.64
N ASN A 51 10.13 10.73 6.63
CA ASN A 51 9.09 10.09 5.80
C ASN A 51 8.81 8.65 6.26
N ALA A 52 7.88 7.96 5.59
CA ALA A 52 7.52 6.57 5.94
C ALA A 52 8.71 5.60 5.91
N TYR A 53 9.68 5.84 5.04
CA TYR A 53 10.93 5.06 4.98
C TYR A 53 11.78 5.26 6.22
N ASP A 54 11.94 6.50 6.69
CA ASP A 54 12.68 6.82 7.92
C ASP A 54 11.96 6.25 9.16
N GLU A 55 10.62 6.26 9.18
CA GLU A 55 9.84 5.63 10.25
C GLU A 55 10.11 4.11 10.35
N GLY A 56 10.10 3.41 9.21
CA GLY A 56 10.45 1.99 9.17
C GLY A 56 11.90 1.74 9.60
N ALA A 57 12.83 2.57 9.14
CA ALA A 57 14.26 2.43 9.44
C ALA A 57 14.58 2.64 10.92
N LYS A 58 13.99 3.66 11.57
CA LYS A 58 14.24 3.97 12.99
C LYS A 58 13.61 3.00 13.98
N SER A 59 12.69 2.15 13.51
CA SER A 59 12.05 1.15 14.36
C SER A 59 13.04 0.23 15.06
N ILE A 60 14.23 0.00 14.47
CA ILE A 60 15.26 -0.87 15.04
C ILE A 60 15.67 -0.46 16.47
N TYR A 61 15.62 0.83 16.81
CA TYR A 61 15.94 1.31 18.14
C TYR A 61 14.87 0.91 19.18
N GLN A 62 13.67 0.52 18.76
CA GLN A 62 12.62 0.00 19.65
C GLN A 62 12.83 -1.47 20.03
N LEU A 63 13.69 -2.20 19.27
CA LEU A 63 14.08 -3.58 19.61
C LEU A 63 15.00 -3.61 20.84
N LEU A 64 15.71 -2.50 21.13
CA LEU A 64 16.66 -2.44 22.24
C LEU A 64 15.97 -2.75 23.58
N ASN A 65 16.38 -3.86 24.21
CA ASN A 65 15.93 -4.25 25.54
C ASN A 65 16.90 -3.71 26.60
N TYR A 66 16.44 -2.69 27.33
CA TYR A 66 17.23 -2.02 28.37
C TYR A 66 17.45 -2.89 29.62
N ASP A 67 16.69 -3.97 29.83
CA ASP A 67 16.90 -4.89 30.95
C ASP A 67 18.11 -5.81 30.73
N LEU A 68 18.59 -5.92 29.48
CA LEU A 68 19.72 -6.78 29.12
C LEU A 68 21.05 -6.03 28.96
N VAL A 69 21.00 -4.71 28.70
CA VAL A 69 22.22 -3.94 28.40
C VAL A 69 22.74 -3.20 29.63
N ASP A 70 24.08 -3.05 29.69
CA ASP A 70 24.77 -2.41 30.82
C ASP A 70 25.12 -0.94 30.54
N ALA A 71 25.19 -0.54 29.25
CA ALA A 71 25.39 0.85 28.84
C ALA A 71 24.88 1.07 27.41
N VAL A 72 24.54 2.33 27.10
CA VAL A 72 24.14 2.75 25.75
C VAL A 72 25.10 3.82 25.24
N ILE A 73 25.66 3.64 24.05
CA ILE A 73 26.41 4.65 23.31
C ILE A 73 25.53 5.16 22.16
N ILE A 74 25.33 6.47 22.07
CA ILE A 74 24.55 7.11 21.00
C ILE A 74 25.51 7.97 20.17
N LYS A 75 25.68 7.60 18.87
CA LYS A 75 26.49 8.39 17.92
C LYS A 75 25.60 9.48 17.33
N ALA A 76 25.45 10.58 18.08
CA ALA A 76 24.47 11.62 17.81
C ALA A 76 24.72 12.40 16.51
N ASP A 77 25.97 12.46 16.03
CA ASP A 77 26.34 13.12 14.77
C ASP A 77 25.82 12.39 13.51
N THR A 78 25.37 11.15 13.64
CA THR A 78 24.80 10.38 12.52
C THR A 78 23.27 10.34 12.56
N LEU A 79 22.66 10.59 13.74
CA LEU A 79 21.21 10.54 13.96
C LEU A 79 20.61 11.95 13.79
N ASN A 80 20.02 12.26 12.63
CA ASN A 80 19.42 13.58 12.36
C ASN A 80 18.02 13.76 12.97
N ASP A 81 17.46 12.73 13.62
CA ASP A 81 16.19 12.81 14.34
C ASP A 81 16.43 13.03 15.85
N GLN A 82 16.23 14.27 16.32
CA GLN A 82 16.39 14.64 17.73
C GLN A 82 15.36 13.94 18.64
N GLN A 83 14.21 13.54 18.13
CA GLN A 83 13.22 12.81 18.93
C GLN A 83 13.71 11.41 19.26
N VAL A 84 14.29 10.72 18.29
CA VAL A 84 14.92 9.38 18.52
C VAL A 84 15.98 9.46 19.60
N ILE A 85 16.85 10.49 19.56
CA ILE A 85 17.88 10.66 20.59
C ILE A 85 17.25 10.88 21.98
N ARG A 86 16.22 11.73 22.08
CA ARG A 86 15.52 11.98 23.34
C ARG A 86 14.86 10.71 23.89
N ASP A 87 14.20 9.95 23.02
CA ASP A 87 13.52 8.70 23.41
C ASP A 87 14.50 7.64 23.90
N LEU A 88 15.64 7.46 23.23
CA LEU A 88 16.72 6.56 23.66
C LEU A 88 17.27 6.96 25.05
N ILE A 89 17.54 8.25 25.26
CA ILE A 89 17.99 8.78 26.57
C ILE A 89 16.92 8.56 27.65
N ALA A 90 15.67 8.88 27.37
CA ALA A 90 14.58 8.74 28.33
C ALA A 90 14.40 7.29 28.80
N ARG A 91 14.33 6.36 27.86
CA ARG A 91 14.19 4.91 28.17
C ARG A 91 15.39 4.36 28.95
N ALA A 92 16.61 4.77 28.61
CA ALA A 92 17.80 4.35 29.34
C ALA A 92 17.79 4.91 30.79
N LYS A 93 17.37 6.17 30.97
CA LYS A 93 17.25 6.79 32.30
C LYS A 93 16.19 6.11 33.18
N GLU A 94 15.05 5.73 32.64
CA GLU A 94 14.01 5.00 33.35
C GLU A 94 14.53 3.70 33.94
N ARG A 95 15.49 3.05 33.26
CA ARG A 95 16.14 1.80 33.70
C ARG A 95 17.48 2.02 34.41
N GLN A 96 17.86 3.27 34.65
CA GLN A 96 19.12 3.66 35.27
C GLN A 96 20.35 3.15 34.50
N ILE A 97 20.22 2.99 33.17
CA ILE A 97 21.32 2.60 32.28
C ILE A 97 22.15 3.85 31.90
N PRO A 98 23.47 3.82 32.09
CA PRO A 98 24.33 4.94 31.70
C PRO A 98 24.34 5.14 30.18
N VAL A 99 24.21 6.40 29.76
CA VAL A 99 24.25 6.82 28.36
C VAL A 99 25.50 7.60 28.07
N ILE A 100 26.25 7.21 27.03
CA ILE A 100 27.40 7.94 26.49
C ILE A 100 26.99 8.56 25.17
N LEU A 101 27.00 9.88 25.10
CA LEU A 101 26.73 10.64 23.87
C LEU A 101 28.04 10.99 23.15
N LEU A 102 28.10 10.68 21.87
CA LEU A 102 29.18 11.10 21.00
C LEU A 102 28.73 12.33 20.20
N ASN A 103 29.58 13.37 20.17
CA ASN A 103 29.35 14.63 19.45
C ASN A 103 28.13 15.46 19.95
N MET A 104 27.62 15.16 21.14
CA MET A 104 26.48 15.87 21.72
C MET A 104 26.60 15.92 23.24
N LYS A 105 26.03 17.00 23.87
CA LYS A 105 25.89 17.11 25.32
C LYS A 105 24.42 17.10 25.69
N ALA A 106 24.06 16.32 26.72
CA ALA A 106 22.72 16.35 27.31
C ALA A 106 22.81 16.14 28.82
N GLU A 107 21.88 16.73 29.56
CA GLU A 107 21.80 16.61 31.01
C GLU A 107 21.61 15.17 31.47
N GLY A 108 22.38 14.73 32.46
CA GLY A 108 22.32 13.38 33.01
C GLY A 108 22.89 12.31 32.10
N CYS A 109 23.61 12.67 31.05
CA CYS A 109 24.35 11.76 30.18
C CYS A 109 25.86 12.05 30.27
N TYR A 110 26.67 11.01 30.05
CA TYR A 110 28.09 11.16 29.80
C TYR A 110 28.30 11.60 28.36
N SER A 111 29.27 12.47 28.09
CA SER A 111 29.46 13.00 26.74
C SER A 111 30.92 12.98 26.33
N ILE A 112 31.20 12.55 25.11
CA ILE A 112 32.47 12.71 24.45
C ILE A 112 32.25 13.63 23.26
N VAL A 113 32.75 14.87 23.37
CA VAL A 113 32.63 15.84 22.28
C VAL A 113 34.03 16.13 21.75
N PRO A 114 34.36 15.66 20.55
CA PRO A 114 35.64 15.97 19.93
C PRO A 114 35.78 17.45 19.65
N SER A 115 36.94 18.03 20.00
CA SER A 115 37.29 19.39 19.59
C SER A 115 38.20 19.30 18.35
N TYR A 116 37.88 20.10 17.34
CA TYR A 116 38.70 20.30 16.15
C TYR A 116 39.12 21.75 15.92
N GLU A 117 38.68 22.64 16.82
CA GLU A 117 38.91 24.09 16.69
C GLU A 117 40.42 24.38 16.58
N ASN A 118 41.22 23.86 17.47
CA ASN A 118 42.65 24.03 17.48
C ASN A 118 43.32 23.45 16.20
N VAL A 119 42.90 22.29 15.74
CA VAL A 119 43.53 21.63 14.56
C VAL A 119 43.21 22.38 13.27
N LEU A 120 41.94 22.86 13.11
CA LEU A 120 41.53 23.65 11.95
C LEU A 120 42.28 25.02 11.95
N SER A 121 42.38 25.69 13.10
CA SER A 121 43.18 26.92 13.23
C SER A 121 44.64 26.67 12.82
N ARG A 122 45.26 25.64 13.31
CA ARG A 122 46.64 25.23 12.95
C ARG A 122 46.82 24.94 11.45
N LEU A 123 45.83 24.32 10.77
CA LEU A 123 45.85 24.14 9.31
C LEU A 123 45.81 25.50 8.58
N ILE A 124 44.92 26.39 8.99
CA ILE A 124 44.83 27.74 8.41
C ILE A 124 46.11 28.54 8.69
N GLU A 125 46.60 28.51 9.90
CA GLU A 125 47.86 29.15 10.30
C GLU A 125 49.05 28.62 9.51
N HIS A 126 49.07 27.30 9.19
CA HIS A 126 50.13 26.69 8.38
C HIS A 126 50.15 27.32 6.98
N VAL A 127 48.97 27.48 6.33
CA VAL A 127 48.86 28.14 5.04
C VAL A 127 49.34 29.61 5.09
N ILE A 128 49.03 30.33 6.18
CA ILE A 128 49.40 31.72 6.33
C ILE A 128 50.86 31.89 6.70
N LYS A 129 51.35 31.17 7.75
CA LYS A 129 52.67 31.41 8.37
C LYS A 129 53.77 30.69 7.63
N VAL A 130 53.54 29.48 7.09
CA VAL A 130 54.53 28.67 6.41
C VAL A 130 54.55 28.97 4.91
N HIS A 131 53.42 29.10 4.27
CA HIS A 131 53.32 29.35 2.82
C HIS A 131 53.11 30.83 2.49
N HIS A 132 53.05 31.71 3.47
CA HIS A 132 52.93 33.20 3.32
C HIS A 132 51.75 33.68 2.47
N LYS A 133 50.63 32.88 2.46
CA LYS A 133 49.43 33.22 1.72
C LYS A 133 48.57 34.20 2.53
N ARG A 134 48.05 35.23 1.88
CA ARG A 134 47.26 36.30 2.49
C ARG A 134 45.85 36.41 1.98
N LYS A 135 45.60 36.01 0.73
CA LYS A 135 44.26 36.02 0.14
C LYS A 135 43.69 34.61 0.19
N LEU A 136 42.90 34.29 1.24
CA LEU A 136 42.31 33.01 1.48
C LEU A 136 40.81 33.09 1.31
N TYR A 137 40.22 32.08 0.64
CA TYR A 137 38.75 31.90 0.57
C TYR A 137 38.37 30.63 1.30
N PHE A 138 37.12 30.61 1.78
CA PHE A 138 36.57 29.48 2.52
C PHE A 138 35.42 28.85 1.75
N LEU A 139 35.54 27.54 1.47
CA LEU A 139 34.47 26.75 0.88
C LEU A 139 33.76 26.01 2.02
N SER A 140 32.67 26.61 2.48
CA SER A 140 31.89 26.16 3.63
C SER A 140 30.91 25.01 3.26
N GLY A 141 30.33 24.37 4.28
CA GLY A 141 29.30 23.36 4.09
C GLY A 141 27.94 23.94 3.70
N SER A 142 26.87 23.54 4.38
CA SER A 142 25.51 24.06 4.13
C SER A 142 25.26 25.35 4.89
N MET A 143 24.53 26.26 4.26
CA MET A 143 24.20 27.54 4.88
C MET A 143 23.29 27.36 6.11
N GLY A 144 23.65 27.99 7.25
CA GLY A 144 22.88 27.93 8.51
C GLY A 144 23.07 26.62 9.31
N GLU A 145 23.86 25.66 8.83
CA GLU A 145 24.19 24.45 9.55
C GLU A 145 25.27 24.74 10.62
N SER A 146 25.11 24.16 11.81
CA SER A 146 25.92 24.47 12.99
C SER A 146 27.44 24.26 12.79
N ASN A 147 27.83 23.12 12.15
CA ASN A 147 29.24 22.85 11.90
C ASN A 147 29.82 23.77 10.83
N SER A 148 29.04 24.12 9.79
CA SER A 148 29.43 25.09 8.78
C SER A 148 29.70 26.44 9.39
N MET A 149 28.80 26.90 10.27
CA MET A 149 28.91 28.17 10.99
C MET A 149 30.13 28.18 11.94
N LEU A 150 30.36 27.09 12.66
CA LEU A 150 31.50 26.96 13.56
C LEU A 150 32.83 26.97 12.78
N ARG A 151 32.95 26.18 11.67
CA ARG A 151 34.17 26.16 10.85
C ARG A 151 34.42 27.52 10.19
N GLU A 152 33.40 28.21 9.70
CA GLU A 152 33.51 29.55 9.18
C GLU A 152 33.97 30.55 10.27
N LYS A 153 33.42 30.44 11.49
CA LYS A 153 33.83 31.27 12.61
C LYS A 153 35.32 31.05 12.93
N ILE A 154 35.77 29.82 13.06
CA ILE A 154 37.20 29.48 13.31
C ILE A 154 38.09 30.07 12.20
N PHE A 155 37.67 29.91 10.91
CA PHE A 155 38.40 30.47 9.79
C PHE A 155 38.56 32.00 9.94
N ARG A 156 37.47 32.75 10.19
CA ARG A 156 37.51 34.21 10.33
C ARG A 156 38.31 34.68 11.56
N GLU A 157 38.22 33.98 12.69
CA GLU A 157 39.00 34.25 13.90
C GLU A 157 40.49 34.04 13.67
N THR A 158 40.86 32.92 13.05
CA THR A 158 42.24 32.59 12.73
C THR A 158 42.86 33.62 11.75
N LEU A 159 42.11 34.12 10.76
CA LEU A 159 42.57 35.22 9.89
C LEU A 159 42.90 36.46 10.70
N ARG A 160 42.00 36.86 11.61
CA ARG A 160 42.20 38.02 12.47
C ARG A 160 43.44 37.85 13.34
N ASP A 161 43.61 36.72 13.99
CA ASP A 161 44.75 36.42 14.84
C ASP A 161 46.09 36.41 14.06
N CYS A 162 46.04 36.11 12.76
CA CYS A 162 47.17 36.18 11.85
C CYS A 162 47.35 37.58 11.19
N GLY A 163 46.57 38.58 11.59
CA GLY A 163 46.68 39.95 11.07
C GLY A 163 46.17 40.09 9.64
N ILE A 164 45.15 39.31 9.27
CA ILE A 164 44.44 39.42 8.00
C ILE A 164 43.01 39.87 8.28
N ASP A 165 42.52 40.88 7.56
CA ASP A 165 41.11 41.32 7.71
C ASP A 165 40.16 40.23 7.20
N PRO A 166 39.32 39.69 8.08
CA PRO A 166 38.37 38.64 7.71
C PRO A 166 37.34 39.04 6.62
N GLN A 167 37.15 40.35 6.41
CA GLN A 167 36.21 40.85 5.37
C GLN A 167 36.79 40.71 3.96
N THR A 168 38.10 40.57 3.82
CA THR A 168 38.78 40.35 2.53
C THR A 168 38.61 38.90 2.02
N ALA A 169 38.23 38.01 2.91
CA ALA A 169 38.02 36.62 2.56
C ALA A 169 36.57 36.34 2.07
N LYS A 170 36.42 35.73 0.91
CA LYS A 170 35.10 35.27 0.40
C LYS A 170 34.78 33.89 0.98
N VAL A 171 33.49 33.70 1.28
CA VAL A 171 32.93 32.42 1.69
C VAL A 171 31.91 32.02 0.64
N ALA A 172 31.95 30.76 0.21
CA ALA A 172 30.93 30.12 -0.63
C ALA A 172 30.49 28.82 0.02
N TYR A 173 29.29 28.37 -0.29
CA TYR A 173 28.69 27.17 0.29
C TYR A 173 28.69 26.03 -0.74
N GLY A 174 29.39 24.95 -0.39
CA GLY A 174 29.56 23.76 -1.22
C GLY A 174 28.72 22.58 -0.77
N GLU A 175 27.87 22.76 0.28
CA GLU A 175 26.91 21.79 0.80
C GLU A 175 27.53 20.42 1.14
N TYR A 176 28.81 20.40 1.50
CA TYR A 176 29.63 19.19 1.72
C TYR A 176 29.68 18.22 0.54
N TRP A 177 29.32 18.65 -0.68
CA TRP A 177 29.15 17.81 -1.84
C TRP A 177 29.89 18.31 -3.09
N TYR A 178 30.20 17.40 -4.02
CA TYR A 178 30.98 17.71 -5.22
C TYR A 178 30.34 18.80 -6.10
N GLY A 179 29.08 18.60 -6.51
CA GLY A 179 28.43 19.47 -7.50
C GLY A 179 28.32 20.94 -7.07
N PRO A 180 27.76 21.23 -5.87
CA PRO A 180 27.73 22.59 -5.32
C PRO A 180 29.13 23.19 -5.17
N ALA A 181 30.12 22.41 -4.69
CA ALA A 181 31.50 22.84 -4.56
C ALA A 181 32.12 23.18 -5.91
N GLU A 182 31.94 22.35 -6.95
CA GLU A 182 32.41 22.64 -8.30
C GLU A 182 31.84 23.97 -8.82
N ARG A 183 30.52 24.21 -8.63
CA ARG A 183 29.89 25.48 -9.06
C ARG A 183 30.45 26.69 -8.31
N ALA A 184 30.68 26.58 -7.01
CA ALA A 184 31.23 27.67 -6.23
C ALA A 184 32.65 28.08 -6.71
N VAL A 185 33.52 27.08 -6.92
CA VAL A 185 34.89 27.34 -7.41
C VAL A 185 34.88 27.83 -8.87
N GLU A 186 34.01 27.28 -9.72
CA GLU A 186 33.84 27.72 -11.09
C GLU A 186 33.47 29.24 -11.17
N ASN A 187 32.55 29.69 -10.28
CA ASN A 187 32.17 31.09 -10.18
C ASN A 187 33.37 31.97 -9.80
N TRP A 188 34.25 31.52 -8.89
CA TRP A 188 35.45 32.27 -8.54
C TRP A 188 36.41 32.35 -9.72
N VAL A 189 36.62 31.28 -10.49
CA VAL A 189 37.44 31.26 -11.67
C VAL A 189 36.89 32.20 -12.74
N GLN A 190 35.60 32.12 -13.02
CA GLN A 190 34.97 32.95 -14.08
C GLN A 190 34.95 34.44 -13.73
N SER A 191 34.85 34.78 -12.45
CA SER A 191 34.90 36.17 -11.99
C SER A 191 36.29 36.82 -12.07
N GLY A 192 37.32 35.99 -12.30
CA GLY A 192 38.72 36.42 -12.30
C GLY A 192 39.26 36.80 -10.92
N ASP A 193 38.49 36.66 -9.87
CA ASP A 193 38.85 36.99 -8.49
C ASP A 193 39.26 35.70 -7.74
N LEU A 194 40.47 35.27 -7.95
CA LEU A 194 41.04 34.05 -7.39
C LEU A 194 41.78 34.31 -6.07
N PRO A 195 41.62 33.43 -5.07
CA PRO A 195 42.47 33.42 -3.86
C PRO A 195 43.82 32.83 -4.12
N GLU A 196 44.75 32.96 -3.17
CA GLU A 196 46.02 32.26 -3.13
C GLU A 196 45.84 30.84 -2.50
N ALA A 197 44.79 30.67 -1.70
CA ALA A 197 44.45 29.39 -1.10
C ALA A 197 42.94 29.24 -0.88
N ILE A 198 42.43 28.03 -1.05
CA ILE A 198 41.06 27.62 -0.74
C ILE A 198 41.13 26.67 0.47
N ILE A 199 40.48 27.10 1.56
CA ILE A 199 40.26 26.25 2.73
C ILE A 199 38.91 25.63 2.59
N CYS A 200 38.82 24.29 2.50
CA CYS A 200 37.55 23.59 2.32
C CYS A 200 37.07 23.00 3.65
N ALA A 201 35.78 23.05 3.89
CA ALA A 201 35.18 22.50 5.10
C ALA A 201 35.13 20.95 5.08
N ASN A 202 35.34 20.27 3.95
CA ASN A 202 35.59 18.84 3.90
C ASN A 202 36.46 18.42 2.71
N ASP A 203 36.93 17.14 2.68
CA ASP A 203 37.78 16.62 1.63
C ASP A 203 37.05 16.46 0.29
N ALA A 204 35.78 16.13 0.26
CA ALA A 204 34.99 16.00 -0.97
C ALA A 204 34.97 17.33 -1.75
N MET A 205 34.79 18.44 -1.06
CA MET A 205 34.84 19.78 -1.66
C MET A 205 36.25 20.18 -2.07
N ALA A 206 37.28 19.75 -1.34
CA ALA A 206 38.67 19.99 -1.72
C ALA A 206 39.03 19.27 -3.02
N VAL A 207 38.62 18.01 -3.18
CA VAL A 207 38.77 17.25 -4.43
C VAL A 207 38.00 17.92 -5.59
N ALA A 208 36.78 18.37 -5.34
CA ALA A 208 35.98 19.11 -6.35
C ALA A 208 36.67 20.41 -6.76
N ALA A 209 37.23 21.15 -5.81
CA ALA A 209 38.04 22.35 -6.07
C ALA A 209 39.26 22.05 -6.94
N CYS A 210 40.07 21.04 -6.57
CA CYS A 210 41.22 20.62 -7.36
C CYS A 210 40.84 20.22 -8.80
N LYS A 211 39.70 19.57 -8.99
CA LYS A 211 39.20 19.17 -10.32
C LYS A 211 38.83 20.38 -11.18
N VAL A 212 38.17 21.39 -10.62
CA VAL A 212 37.85 22.64 -11.33
C VAL A 212 39.12 23.38 -11.69
N LEU A 213 40.02 23.59 -10.72
CA LEU A 213 41.30 24.29 -10.94
C LEU A 213 42.11 23.63 -12.06
N LYS A 214 42.22 22.29 -12.06
CA LYS A 214 42.89 21.53 -13.13
C LYS A 214 42.26 21.74 -14.51
N ARG A 215 40.92 21.81 -14.61
CA ARG A 215 40.24 22.12 -15.90
C ARG A 215 40.63 23.50 -16.45
N HIS A 216 40.90 24.45 -15.57
CA HIS A 216 41.31 25.80 -15.92
C HIS A 216 42.84 25.97 -15.92
N GLN A 217 43.64 24.89 -15.91
CA GLN A 217 45.07 24.87 -15.95
C GLN A 217 45.75 25.59 -14.74
N ILE A 218 45.04 25.74 -13.61
CA ILE A 218 45.56 26.29 -12.35
C ILE A 218 46.13 25.13 -11.57
N ARG A 219 47.42 25.18 -11.31
CA ARG A 219 48.16 24.07 -10.65
C ARG A 219 48.02 24.16 -9.14
N VAL A 220 47.78 23.00 -8.52
CA VAL A 220 47.81 22.85 -7.05
C VAL A 220 49.02 21.97 -6.70
N PRO A 221 49.96 22.43 -5.91
CA PRO A 221 49.95 23.66 -5.06
C PRO A 221 50.58 24.88 -5.69
N GLU A 222 51.20 24.81 -6.87
CA GLU A 222 52.12 25.84 -7.40
C GLU A 222 51.43 27.20 -7.57
N ASP A 223 50.25 27.23 -8.15
CA ASP A 223 49.48 28.46 -8.42
C ASP A 223 48.47 28.73 -7.30
N MET A 224 47.93 27.67 -6.66
CA MET A 224 46.93 27.77 -5.60
C MET A 224 47.02 26.63 -4.60
N ILE A 225 46.94 26.93 -3.31
CA ILE A 225 46.87 25.92 -2.23
C ILE A 225 45.39 25.50 -2.04
N VAL A 226 45.15 24.20 -1.87
CA VAL A 226 43.85 23.67 -1.47
C VAL A 226 44.03 22.77 -0.25
N THR A 227 43.17 23.00 0.77
CA THR A 227 43.16 22.15 1.95
C THR A 227 41.80 21.55 2.17
N GLY A 228 41.75 20.33 2.76
CA GLY A 228 40.55 19.61 3.11
C GLY A 228 40.27 19.57 4.61
N PHE A 229 39.30 18.78 4.99
CA PHE A 229 38.94 18.45 6.37
C PHE A 229 38.25 17.07 6.36
N ASP A 230 38.41 16.28 7.42
CA ASP A 230 37.97 14.92 7.74
C ASP A 230 39.04 13.85 7.53
N GLY A 231 39.91 13.94 6.52
CA GLY A 231 40.97 12.97 6.26
C GLY A 231 40.42 11.62 5.79
N VAL A 232 39.38 11.65 4.91
CA VAL A 232 38.67 10.45 4.46
C VAL A 232 39.60 9.53 3.67
N PRO A 233 39.73 8.23 4.06
CA PRO A 233 40.68 7.28 3.43
C PRO A 233 40.49 7.10 1.91
N SER A 234 39.25 7.18 1.40
CA SER A 234 39.00 7.04 -0.04
C SER A 234 39.71 8.11 -0.90
N TYR A 235 40.07 9.26 -0.31
CA TYR A 235 40.81 10.31 -1.02
C TYR A 235 42.34 10.19 -0.94
N GLN A 236 42.90 9.17 -0.30
CA GLN A 236 44.34 8.93 -0.22
C GLN A 236 45.00 8.80 -1.60
N PHE A 237 44.24 8.42 -2.63
CA PHE A 237 44.74 8.29 -4.01
C PHE A 237 44.56 9.56 -4.84
N HIS A 238 43.91 10.61 -4.30
CA HIS A 238 43.79 11.90 -4.97
C HIS A 238 45.19 12.53 -5.14
N ARG A 239 45.42 13.20 -6.26
CA ARG A 239 46.65 13.97 -6.51
C ARG A 239 46.32 15.38 -6.97
N PRO A 240 46.97 16.37 -6.33
CA PRO A 240 47.90 16.25 -5.19
C PRO A 240 47.22 15.70 -3.92
N ALA A 241 47.97 14.92 -3.11
CA ALA A 241 47.46 14.41 -1.84
C ALA A 241 47.08 15.57 -0.91
N LEU A 242 45.87 15.50 -0.33
CA LEU A 242 45.28 16.62 0.40
C LEU A 242 45.98 16.84 1.77
N SER A 243 46.36 18.10 2.03
CA SER A 243 46.63 18.59 3.38
C SER A 243 45.27 18.80 4.08
N THR A 244 45.04 18.11 5.19
CA THR A 244 43.72 18.00 5.80
C THR A 244 43.80 17.82 7.32
N CYS A 245 42.73 18.03 8.02
CA CYS A 245 42.55 17.60 9.41
C CYS A 245 42.01 16.18 9.41
N THR A 246 42.83 15.20 9.78
CA THR A 246 42.49 13.78 9.77
C THR A 246 41.81 13.38 11.05
N ARG A 247 40.64 12.77 10.96
CA ARG A 247 39.94 12.22 12.12
C ARG A 247 40.67 10.96 12.62
N THR A 248 40.79 10.81 13.95
CA THR A 248 41.47 9.68 14.54
C THR A 248 40.50 8.80 15.30
N SER A 249 39.80 7.93 14.56
CA SER A 249 38.74 7.06 15.11
C SER A 249 39.24 6.17 16.25
N SER A 250 40.48 5.76 16.25
CA SER A 250 41.11 4.96 17.34
C SER A 250 41.22 5.74 18.65
N VAL A 251 41.43 7.07 18.62
CA VAL A 251 41.45 7.91 19.82
C VAL A 251 40.09 7.99 20.46
N LEU A 252 39.04 8.23 19.64
CA LEU A 252 37.68 8.25 20.10
C LEU A 252 37.26 6.91 20.69
N ALA A 253 37.53 5.81 20.00
CA ALA A 253 37.27 4.45 20.46
C ALA A 253 37.98 4.10 21.78
N GLY A 254 39.24 4.48 21.92
CA GLY A 254 40.00 4.30 23.17
C GLY A 254 39.36 5.06 24.33
N LYS A 255 38.87 6.27 24.08
CA LYS A 255 38.17 7.07 25.09
C LYS A 255 36.78 6.53 25.44
N CYS A 256 36.06 5.99 24.48
CA CYS A 256 34.80 5.26 24.77
C CYS A 256 35.08 4.07 25.68
N ARG A 257 36.06 3.25 25.41
CA ARG A 257 36.48 2.12 26.29
C ARG A 257 36.86 2.59 27.68
N GLU A 258 37.70 3.64 27.80
CA GLU A 258 38.11 4.20 29.09
C GLU A 258 36.87 4.70 29.87
N MET A 259 35.96 5.36 29.24
CA MET A 259 34.70 5.85 29.84
C MET A 259 33.80 4.70 30.29
N LEU A 260 33.60 3.69 29.46
CA LEU A 260 32.88 2.45 29.85
C LEU A 260 33.49 1.81 31.09
N THR A 261 34.83 1.65 31.13
CA THR A 261 35.51 1.10 32.28
C THR A 261 35.35 1.96 33.54
N ASN A 262 35.44 3.30 33.39
CA ASN A 262 35.25 4.21 34.52
C ASN A 262 33.82 4.19 35.07
N ILE A 263 32.80 4.10 34.21
CA ILE A 263 31.38 4.05 34.58
C ILE A 263 31.04 2.71 35.20
N LEU A 264 31.39 1.60 34.54
CA LEU A 264 30.90 0.26 34.91
C LEU A 264 31.76 -0.47 35.95
N GLU A 265 33.03 -0.08 36.13
CA GLU A 265 33.96 -0.80 37.01
C GLU A 265 34.52 0.06 38.15
N LYS A 266 34.80 1.35 37.89
CA LYS A 266 35.59 2.18 38.85
C LYS A 266 34.77 3.28 39.53
N ASN A 267 33.52 3.49 39.11
CA ASN A 267 32.61 4.54 39.65
C ASN A 267 33.27 5.95 39.70
N LYS A 268 34.12 6.27 38.71
CA LYS A 268 34.83 7.53 38.61
C LYS A 268 34.09 8.53 37.72
N PRO A 269 34.23 9.87 38.00
CA PRO A 269 33.52 10.89 37.20
C PRO A 269 34.04 10.97 35.75
N PRO A 270 33.22 11.48 34.81
CA PRO A 270 33.48 11.50 33.39
C PRO A 270 34.58 12.49 32.95
N TYR A 271 35.10 12.26 31.77
CA TYR A 271 36.21 12.99 31.14
C TYR A 271 35.81 14.33 30.51
N ARG A 272 36.83 15.17 30.27
CA ARG A 272 36.77 16.43 29.52
C ARG A 272 36.91 16.19 28.00
N ASP A 273 36.59 17.25 27.22
CA ASP A 273 36.70 17.27 25.74
C ASP A 273 38.04 16.76 25.26
N ILE A 274 38.10 16.02 24.13
CA ILE A 274 39.27 15.42 23.53
C ILE A 274 39.54 16.00 22.14
N GLU A 275 40.79 16.13 21.78
CA GLU A 275 41.25 16.45 20.43
C GLU A 275 41.31 15.13 19.62
N GLU A 276 40.30 14.87 18.79
CA GLU A 276 40.20 13.66 17.96
C GLU A 276 40.92 13.81 16.62
N TYR A 277 41.19 15.06 16.22
CA TYR A 277 41.74 15.33 14.90
C TYR A 277 43.24 15.56 14.97
N ALA A 278 43.97 15.05 13.95
CA ALA A 278 45.42 15.28 13.74
C ALA A 278 45.62 16.12 12.48
N LEU A 279 46.60 17.01 12.51
CA LEU A 279 46.97 17.80 11.34
C LEU A 279 47.82 16.93 10.39
N THR A 280 47.33 16.68 9.18
CA THR A 280 48.03 15.91 8.14
C THR A 280 48.42 16.83 7.00
N ILE A 281 49.74 17.14 6.92
CA ILE A 281 50.32 18.01 5.90
C ILE A 281 50.85 17.16 4.74
N GLN A 282 50.39 17.47 3.50
CA GLN A 282 50.66 16.69 2.30
C GLN A 282 51.06 17.57 1.09
N GLU A 283 50.75 17.08 -0.13
CA GLU A 283 51.18 17.67 -1.40
C GLU A 283 50.38 18.95 -1.73
N SER A 284 49.09 19.03 -1.39
CA SER A 284 48.19 20.10 -1.86
C SER A 284 48.51 21.48 -1.26
N CYS A 285 49.34 21.56 -0.21
CA CYS A 285 49.93 22.79 0.28
C CYS A 285 51.38 23.00 -0.17
N GLY A 286 52.04 22.01 -0.76
CA GLY A 286 53.43 22.09 -1.26
C GLY A 286 54.50 21.64 -0.29
N CYS A 287 54.13 21.20 0.96
CA CYS A 287 55.12 20.78 1.95
C CYS A 287 55.78 19.43 1.62
N ARG A 288 55.04 18.56 0.94
CA ARG A 288 55.58 17.29 0.46
C ARG A 288 55.69 17.34 -1.06
N LYS A 289 56.77 16.77 -1.59
CA LYS A 289 56.90 16.60 -3.02
C LYS A 289 55.91 15.56 -3.50
N GLN A 290 55.38 15.76 -4.71
CA GLN A 290 54.48 14.82 -5.32
C GLN A 290 55.11 13.44 -5.39
N SER A 291 54.51 12.46 -4.76
CA SER A 291 54.86 11.07 -4.86
C SER A 291 54.20 10.48 -6.10
N HIS A 292 54.92 9.64 -6.83
CA HIS A 292 54.27 8.86 -7.89
C HIS A 292 53.43 7.76 -7.20
N PRO A 293 52.12 7.80 -7.30
CA PRO A 293 51.32 6.70 -6.76
C PRO A 293 51.64 5.41 -7.53
N ASP A 294 51.56 4.28 -6.84
CA ASP A 294 51.51 2.99 -7.53
C ASP A 294 50.16 2.91 -8.28
N TYR A 295 50.13 3.38 -9.53
CA TYR A 295 48.93 3.38 -10.35
C TYR A 295 48.40 1.97 -10.62
N GLN A 296 49.27 0.96 -10.64
CA GLN A 296 48.87 -0.43 -10.80
C GLN A 296 48.08 -0.89 -9.60
N LEU A 297 48.61 -0.65 -8.38
CA LEU A 297 47.87 -0.97 -7.16
C LEU A 297 46.53 -0.24 -7.04
N CYS A 298 46.47 1.04 -7.45
CA CYS A 298 45.23 1.81 -7.49
C CYS A 298 44.22 1.22 -8.50
N ALA A 299 44.70 0.88 -9.72
CA ALA A 299 43.88 0.28 -10.76
C ALA A 299 43.37 -1.10 -10.34
N ASP A 300 44.21 -1.92 -9.74
CA ASP A 300 43.82 -3.25 -9.25
C ASP A 300 42.75 -3.16 -8.16
N ARG A 301 42.92 -2.25 -7.18
CA ARG A 301 41.90 -2.02 -6.12
C ARG A 301 40.59 -1.50 -6.67
N LEU A 302 40.64 -0.52 -7.59
CA LEU A 302 39.43 0.02 -8.22
C LEU A 302 38.74 -1.06 -9.07
N SER A 303 39.50 -1.83 -9.84
CA SER A 303 38.96 -2.93 -10.63
C SER A 303 38.31 -3.98 -9.75
N ALA A 304 38.98 -4.39 -8.65
CA ALA A 304 38.44 -5.34 -7.71
C ALA A 304 37.12 -4.82 -7.07
N SER A 305 37.09 -3.55 -6.67
CA SER A 305 35.89 -2.91 -6.08
C SER A 305 34.74 -2.81 -7.09
N LEU A 306 35.04 -2.45 -8.34
CA LEU A 306 34.01 -2.37 -9.41
C LEU A 306 33.46 -3.77 -9.75
N TRP A 307 34.33 -4.78 -9.85
CA TRP A 307 33.92 -6.16 -10.09
C TRP A 307 33.04 -6.69 -8.95
N ASP A 308 33.46 -6.51 -7.69
CA ASP A 308 32.69 -6.93 -6.53
C ASP A 308 31.33 -6.24 -6.48
N THR A 309 31.26 -4.95 -6.80
CA THR A 309 30.01 -4.20 -6.84
C THR A 309 29.08 -4.72 -7.95
N ARG A 310 29.58 -4.89 -9.20
CA ARG A 310 28.75 -5.37 -10.32
C ARG A 310 28.26 -6.79 -10.13
N LEU A 311 29.15 -7.71 -9.79
CA LEU A 311 28.79 -9.12 -9.55
C LEU A 311 27.76 -9.23 -8.42
N HIS A 312 27.91 -8.42 -7.36
CA HIS A 312 26.97 -8.41 -6.25
C HIS A 312 25.61 -7.85 -6.66
N GLU A 313 25.57 -6.75 -7.43
CA GLU A 313 24.29 -6.16 -7.88
C GLU A 313 23.53 -7.10 -8.81
N GLU A 314 24.17 -7.68 -9.82
CA GLU A 314 23.54 -8.65 -10.73
C GLU A 314 23.07 -9.90 -10.00
N PHE A 315 23.90 -10.45 -9.10
CA PHE A 315 23.55 -11.62 -8.30
C PHE A 315 22.35 -11.33 -7.41
N ILE A 316 22.36 -10.20 -6.69
CA ILE A 316 21.30 -9.81 -5.77
C ILE A 316 19.97 -9.61 -6.50
N LEU A 317 19.95 -8.91 -7.64
CA LEU A 317 18.73 -8.71 -8.43
C LEU A 317 18.15 -10.05 -8.89
N SER A 318 19.01 -10.98 -9.36
CA SER A 318 18.56 -12.31 -9.75
C SER A 318 17.97 -13.12 -8.58
N GLN A 319 18.45 -12.88 -7.35
CA GLN A 319 17.87 -13.53 -6.17
C GLN A 319 16.52 -12.96 -5.77
N VAL A 320 16.31 -11.62 -5.93
CA VAL A 320 14.98 -11.00 -5.71
C VAL A 320 13.93 -11.65 -6.61
N GLU A 321 14.21 -11.77 -7.90
CA GLU A 321 13.31 -12.42 -8.85
C GLU A 321 12.88 -13.81 -8.36
N ARG A 322 13.85 -14.61 -7.90
CA ARG A 322 13.57 -15.96 -7.37
C ARG A 322 12.79 -15.96 -6.05
N VAL A 323 13.08 -15.02 -5.15
CA VAL A 323 12.40 -14.95 -3.84
C VAL A 323 10.93 -14.59 -4.03
N VAL A 324 10.61 -13.67 -4.94
CA VAL A 324 9.23 -13.20 -5.18
C VAL A 324 8.36 -14.14 -6.02
N GLU A 325 8.91 -15.26 -6.52
CA GLU A 325 8.14 -16.30 -7.21
C GLU A 325 7.11 -17.00 -6.32
N THR A 326 7.26 -16.94 -5.01
CA THR A 326 6.43 -17.65 -4.03
C THR A 326 6.06 -16.78 -2.85
N ILE A 327 4.95 -17.13 -2.19
CA ILE A 327 4.54 -16.57 -0.89
C ILE A 327 4.73 -17.57 0.25
N ASP A 328 5.22 -18.76 -0.04
CA ASP A 328 5.54 -19.77 0.99
C ASP A 328 6.78 -19.36 1.77
N MET A 329 6.62 -19.09 3.08
CA MET A 329 7.69 -18.60 3.95
C MET A 329 8.83 -19.61 4.09
N GLY A 330 8.54 -20.92 3.99
CA GLY A 330 9.56 -21.96 4.01
C GLY A 330 10.47 -21.91 2.78
N ILE A 331 9.90 -21.71 1.61
CA ILE A 331 10.64 -21.56 0.37
C ILE A 331 11.38 -20.22 0.36
N ILE A 332 10.74 -19.12 0.80
CA ILE A 332 11.36 -17.81 0.93
C ILE A 332 12.60 -17.89 1.83
N GLY A 333 12.48 -18.46 3.02
CA GLY A 333 13.61 -18.61 3.94
C GLY A 333 14.79 -19.40 3.35
N ASN A 334 14.50 -20.47 2.58
CA ASN A 334 15.55 -21.21 1.87
C ASN A 334 16.22 -20.38 0.78
N LYS A 335 15.47 -19.58 0.05
CA LYS A 335 15.99 -18.70 -0.99
C LYS A 335 16.80 -17.53 -0.41
N LEU A 336 16.40 -16.99 0.77
CA LEU A 336 17.15 -15.97 1.48
C LEU A 336 18.57 -16.44 1.87
N ASN A 337 18.74 -17.70 2.24
CA ASN A 337 20.06 -18.25 2.56
C ASN A 337 21.08 -18.12 1.40
N SER A 338 20.64 -17.94 0.17
CA SER A 338 21.56 -17.80 -0.97
C SER A 338 22.24 -16.44 -1.06
N PHE A 339 21.75 -15.41 -0.35
CA PHE A 339 22.32 -14.07 -0.43
C PHE A 339 22.51 -13.33 0.90
N ILE A 340 22.01 -13.86 2.01
CA ILE A 340 22.37 -13.32 3.33
C ILE A 340 23.83 -13.63 3.64
N LEU A 341 24.42 -12.84 4.54
CA LEU A 341 25.82 -12.98 4.89
C LEU A 341 26.06 -14.20 5.80
N PRO A 342 27.28 -14.77 5.81
CA PRO A 342 27.67 -15.75 6.83
C PRO A 342 27.41 -15.21 8.25
N ASP A 343 27.14 -16.10 9.18
CA ASP A 343 26.85 -15.77 10.59
C ASP A 343 25.73 -14.72 10.73
N SER A 344 24.68 -14.84 9.90
CA SER A 344 23.54 -13.94 9.95
C SER A 344 22.20 -14.68 9.98
N MET A 345 21.14 -13.98 10.39
CA MET A 345 19.77 -14.52 10.40
C MET A 345 18.74 -13.46 10.07
N VAL A 346 17.59 -13.91 9.58
CA VAL A 346 16.39 -13.12 9.33
C VAL A 346 15.27 -13.60 10.25
N ALA A 347 14.75 -12.70 11.06
CA ALA A 347 13.60 -12.94 11.91
C ALA A 347 12.42 -12.04 11.51
N LEU A 348 11.24 -12.62 11.39
CA LEU A 348 10.00 -11.90 11.11
C LEU A 348 9.09 -11.88 12.34
N ASN A 349 8.21 -10.91 12.40
CA ASN A 349 7.09 -10.89 13.33
C ASN A 349 6.24 -12.15 13.13
N SER A 350 5.86 -12.84 14.21
CA SER A 350 5.09 -14.09 14.12
C SER A 350 3.70 -13.90 13.50
N ASP A 351 3.14 -12.69 13.62
CA ASP A 351 1.86 -12.27 13.04
C ASP A 351 1.97 -11.66 11.64
N PHE A 352 3.16 -11.61 11.06
CA PHE A 352 3.42 -10.99 9.75
C PHE A 352 2.46 -11.48 8.66
N LEU A 353 2.20 -12.79 8.58
CA LEU A 353 1.28 -13.37 7.59
C LEU A 353 -0.19 -12.98 7.86
N ALA A 354 -0.59 -12.90 9.12
CA ALA A 354 -1.94 -12.48 9.48
C ALA A 354 -2.13 -10.97 9.25
N ALA A 355 -1.16 -10.16 9.62
CA ALA A 355 -1.19 -8.71 9.42
C ALA A 355 -1.22 -8.31 7.92
N THR A 356 -0.56 -9.08 7.05
CA THR A 356 -0.60 -8.82 5.59
C THR A 356 -1.93 -9.20 4.93
N ARG A 357 -2.68 -10.13 5.51
CA ARG A 357 -4.00 -10.56 5.03
C ARG A 357 -5.15 -9.72 5.60
N SER A 358 -4.99 -9.20 6.80
CA SER A 358 -5.93 -8.29 7.43
C SER A 358 -5.49 -6.85 7.18
N ASN A 359 -6.43 -5.94 6.86
CA ASN A 359 -6.14 -4.50 6.76
C ASN A 359 -5.84 -3.85 8.13
N VAL A 360 -5.43 -4.63 9.14
CA VAL A 360 -5.03 -4.15 10.45
C VAL A 360 -3.69 -3.44 10.31
N LYS A 361 -3.67 -2.15 10.56
CA LYS A 361 -2.43 -1.37 10.60
C LYS A 361 -1.64 -1.81 11.84
N PRO A 362 -0.32 -2.12 11.69
CA PRO A 362 0.53 -2.39 12.84
C PRO A 362 0.51 -1.20 13.82
N ASP A 363 0.60 -1.51 15.11
CA ASP A 363 0.75 -0.46 16.13
C ASP A 363 2.11 0.22 15.98
N PRO A 364 2.16 1.52 15.67
CA PRO A 364 3.43 2.24 15.57
C PRO A 364 4.23 2.25 16.87
N GLY A 365 3.57 2.05 18.01
CA GLY A 365 4.18 1.96 19.32
C GLY A 365 4.86 0.60 19.61
N ARG A 366 4.54 -0.44 18.82
CA ARG A 366 5.11 -1.79 18.94
C ARG A 366 5.40 -2.37 17.56
N PRO A 367 6.50 -1.95 16.91
CA PRO A 367 6.83 -2.39 15.55
C PRO A 367 7.25 -3.87 15.49
N PHE A 368 7.69 -4.44 16.62
CA PHE A 368 8.04 -5.86 16.72
C PHE A 368 7.02 -6.61 17.55
N ALA A 369 6.56 -7.75 17.03
CA ALA A 369 5.68 -8.65 17.78
C ALA A 369 6.36 -9.17 19.05
N GLU A 370 5.57 -9.64 20.02
CA GLU A 370 6.14 -10.25 21.24
C GLU A 370 6.94 -11.52 20.89
N GLU A 371 6.47 -12.29 19.91
CA GLU A 371 7.13 -13.47 19.37
C GLU A 371 7.65 -13.22 17.97
N MET A 372 8.86 -13.67 17.71
CA MET A 372 9.53 -13.61 16.42
C MET A 372 9.77 -15.02 15.90
N ILE A 373 9.77 -15.16 14.57
CA ILE A 373 10.08 -16.43 13.90
C ILE A 373 11.35 -16.30 13.05
N VAL A 374 12.32 -17.18 13.26
CA VAL A 374 13.52 -17.26 12.39
C VAL A 374 13.16 -17.95 11.09
N ILE A 375 13.18 -17.24 9.98
CA ILE A 375 12.84 -17.80 8.66
C ILE A 375 14.07 -18.22 7.84
N SER A 376 15.24 -17.64 8.14
CA SER A 376 16.50 -17.86 7.43
C SER A 376 17.67 -17.67 8.39
N SER A 377 18.63 -18.58 8.39
CA SER A 377 19.85 -18.46 9.20
C SER A 377 21.03 -19.16 8.52
N LEU A 378 22.19 -18.50 8.54
CA LEU A 378 23.51 -19.06 8.24
C LEU A 378 24.42 -19.08 9.48
N ASP A 379 23.88 -18.79 10.67
CA ASP A 379 24.61 -18.97 11.92
C ASP A 379 24.59 -20.46 12.28
N SER A 380 25.77 -21.10 12.34
CA SER A 380 25.94 -22.53 12.64
C SER A 380 25.32 -22.93 13.98
N ASN A 381 25.20 -22.00 14.92
CA ASN A 381 24.63 -22.25 16.23
C ASN A 381 23.09 -22.21 16.21
N LEU A 382 22.48 -21.66 15.15
CA LEU A 382 21.04 -21.48 15.00
C LEU A 382 20.37 -22.46 14.01
N ASP A 383 21.12 -23.25 13.25
CA ASP A 383 20.56 -24.20 12.28
C ASP A 383 19.50 -25.15 12.85
N ARG A 384 19.64 -25.48 14.15
CA ARG A 384 18.68 -26.33 14.89
C ARG A 384 17.38 -25.61 15.25
N HIS A 385 17.36 -24.28 15.16
CA HIS A 385 16.24 -23.43 15.62
C HIS A 385 15.49 -22.77 14.47
N ARG A 386 15.72 -23.21 13.24
CA ARG A 386 15.01 -22.70 12.04
C ARG A 386 13.50 -22.90 12.22
N TYR A 387 12.72 -21.82 12.00
CA TYR A 387 11.28 -21.71 12.28
C TYR A 387 10.90 -21.81 13.75
N ALA A 388 11.84 -21.75 14.69
CA ALA A 388 11.52 -21.64 16.09
C ALA A 388 11.03 -20.23 16.43
N LEU A 389 10.01 -20.17 17.28
CA LEU A 389 9.55 -18.93 17.88
C LEU A 389 10.47 -18.57 19.06
N TYR A 390 10.76 -17.28 19.20
CA TYR A 390 11.47 -16.73 20.34
C TYR A 390 10.92 -15.33 20.67
N LYS A 391 11.16 -14.84 21.89
CA LYS A 391 10.65 -13.53 22.30
C LYS A 391 11.50 -12.41 21.74
N SER A 392 10.88 -11.38 21.15
CA SER A 392 11.59 -10.19 20.65
C SER A 392 12.42 -9.50 21.75
N ALA A 393 11.99 -9.61 23.01
CA ALA A 393 12.73 -9.11 24.17
C ALA A 393 14.12 -9.77 24.37
N GLU A 394 14.37 -10.94 23.81
CA GLU A 394 15.70 -11.57 23.80
C GLU A 394 16.61 -10.95 22.75
N MET A 395 16.07 -10.18 21.81
CA MET A 395 16.76 -9.54 20.66
C MET A 395 17.42 -10.55 19.70
N TYR A 396 17.99 -11.62 20.21
CA TYR A 396 18.63 -12.70 19.47
C TYR A 396 18.34 -14.05 20.16
N PRO A 397 17.97 -15.12 19.42
CA PRO A 397 17.69 -16.42 20.03
C PRO A 397 18.86 -16.93 20.87
N HIS A 398 18.59 -17.28 22.11
CA HIS A 398 19.63 -17.74 23.05
C HIS A 398 20.83 -16.75 23.19
N LEU A 399 20.54 -15.45 23.27
CA LEU A 399 21.55 -14.40 23.39
C LEU A 399 22.54 -14.71 24.52
N GLU A 400 22.11 -15.32 25.62
CA GLU A 400 22.95 -15.71 26.75
C GLU A 400 24.11 -16.67 26.36
N GLU A 401 23.88 -17.53 25.39
CA GLU A 401 24.89 -18.45 24.88
C GLU A 401 25.75 -17.75 23.80
N ALA A 402 25.09 -16.99 22.92
CA ALA A 402 25.75 -16.32 21.81
C ALA A 402 26.80 -15.29 22.26
N VAL A 403 26.60 -14.61 23.41
CA VAL A 403 27.55 -13.63 23.95
C VAL A 403 28.84 -14.23 24.50
N ARG A 404 28.91 -15.54 24.67
CA ARG A 404 30.17 -16.23 25.04
C ARG A 404 31.19 -16.14 23.92
N GLU A 405 30.71 -16.00 22.68
CA GLU A 405 31.60 -15.73 21.57
C GLU A 405 32.05 -14.27 21.59
N ASP A 406 33.34 -14.03 21.28
CA ASP A 406 33.84 -12.68 21.13
C ASP A 406 33.44 -12.12 19.76
N ALA A 407 32.17 -11.76 19.68
CA ALA A 407 31.54 -11.25 18.46
C ALA A 407 30.72 -10.01 18.77
N MET A 408 30.50 -9.18 17.75
CA MET A 408 29.53 -8.10 17.77
C MET A 408 28.26 -8.52 17.01
N PHE A 409 27.14 -7.92 17.38
CA PHE A 409 25.85 -8.15 16.75
C PHE A 409 25.37 -6.86 16.10
N LEU A 410 25.06 -6.90 14.82
CA LEU A 410 24.46 -5.78 14.08
C LEU A 410 23.00 -6.06 13.81
N PHE A 411 22.13 -5.24 14.36
CA PHE A 411 20.67 -5.32 14.20
C PHE A 411 20.20 -4.27 13.21
N GLN A 412 19.27 -4.70 12.33
CA GLN A 412 18.69 -3.83 11.34
C GLN A 412 17.23 -4.23 11.05
N SER A 413 16.31 -3.26 11.01
CA SER A 413 14.92 -3.50 10.66
C SER A 413 14.74 -3.93 9.21
N ILE A 414 13.80 -4.86 8.98
CA ILE A 414 13.22 -5.18 7.69
C ILE A 414 11.83 -4.56 7.66
N TYR A 415 11.58 -3.67 6.70
CA TYR A 415 10.37 -2.87 6.66
C TYR A 415 9.95 -2.55 5.24
N VAL A 416 8.66 -2.27 5.07
CA VAL A 416 8.06 -1.77 3.84
C VAL A 416 7.28 -0.50 4.20
N GLU A 417 7.77 0.64 3.73
CA GLU A 417 7.31 1.95 4.19
C GLU A 417 7.44 2.07 5.72
N ASN A 418 6.35 2.28 6.46
CA ASN A 418 6.32 2.31 7.92
C ASN A 418 5.95 0.96 8.56
N ASN A 419 5.70 -0.09 7.77
CA ASN A 419 5.34 -1.42 8.27
C ASN A 419 6.60 -2.24 8.52
N VAL A 420 6.87 -2.58 9.77
CA VAL A 420 8.00 -3.40 10.16
C VAL A 420 7.65 -4.87 10.03
N CYS A 421 8.36 -5.58 9.17
CA CYS A 421 8.19 -7.02 8.95
C CYS A 421 8.95 -7.86 9.98
N GLY A 422 10.09 -7.35 10.44
CA GLY A 422 11.01 -8.02 11.33
C GLY A 422 12.39 -7.36 11.34
N TYR A 423 13.44 -8.14 11.52
CA TYR A 423 14.81 -7.62 11.50
C TYR A 423 15.83 -8.63 10.99
N TYR A 424 16.93 -8.10 10.49
CA TYR A 424 18.10 -8.81 10.03
C TYR A 424 19.23 -8.63 11.05
N ILE A 425 19.93 -9.71 11.41
CA ILE A 425 21.06 -9.68 12.33
C ILE A 425 22.27 -10.29 11.66
N VAL A 426 23.40 -9.62 11.83
CA VAL A 426 24.71 -10.15 11.46
C VAL A 426 25.55 -10.26 12.72
N LYS A 427 26.01 -11.46 13.05
CA LYS A 427 26.98 -11.74 14.11
C LYS A 427 28.37 -11.84 13.48
N SER A 428 29.37 -11.10 13.97
CA SER A 428 30.71 -11.11 13.37
C SER A 428 31.80 -11.09 14.44
N LYS A 429 32.82 -11.96 14.25
CA LYS A 429 34.05 -11.99 15.04
C LYS A 429 35.14 -11.12 14.43
N GLU A 430 35.00 -10.80 13.17
CA GLU A 430 35.85 -9.84 12.45
C GLU A 430 34.91 -8.83 11.82
N LEU A 431 35.27 -7.57 11.85
CA LEU A 431 34.42 -6.58 11.20
C LEU A 431 34.30 -6.97 9.73
N LEU A 432 33.05 -7.04 9.26
CA LEU A 432 32.82 -7.31 7.86
C LEU A 432 33.58 -6.29 7.03
N THR A 433 34.53 -6.77 6.25
CA THR A 433 35.43 -5.95 5.45
C THR A 433 34.72 -5.00 4.49
N ASP A 434 33.39 -5.11 4.39
CA ASP A 434 32.57 -4.27 3.54
C ASP A 434 31.15 -4.08 4.13
N ALA A 435 30.97 -3.06 4.97
CA ALA A 435 29.68 -2.67 5.51
C ALA A 435 28.67 -2.30 4.41
N SER A 436 29.14 -1.99 3.19
CA SER A 436 28.31 -1.73 2.04
C SER A 436 27.55 -2.99 1.57
N LYS A 437 28.12 -4.19 1.80
CA LYS A 437 27.44 -5.47 1.52
C LYS A 437 26.21 -5.64 2.40
N ILE A 438 26.31 -5.33 3.70
CA ILE A 438 25.17 -5.39 4.62
C ILE A 438 24.06 -4.46 4.13
N HIS A 439 24.42 -3.23 3.77
CA HIS A 439 23.47 -2.25 3.27
C HIS A 439 22.75 -2.73 1.99
N ARG A 440 23.50 -3.31 1.05
CA ARG A 440 22.94 -3.87 -0.19
C ARG A 440 21.97 -5.02 0.10
N VAL A 441 22.39 -6.00 0.92
CA VAL A 441 21.55 -7.13 1.33
C VAL A 441 20.25 -6.65 1.97
N SER A 442 20.32 -5.67 2.85
CA SER A 442 19.16 -5.11 3.53
C SER A 442 18.19 -4.39 2.60
N LYS A 443 18.69 -3.58 1.67
CA LYS A 443 17.85 -2.93 0.65
C LYS A 443 17.12 -3.95 -0.20
N VAL A 444 17.80 -5.01 -0.58
CA VAL A 444 17.23 -6.10 -1.37
C VAL A 444 16.18 -6.86 -0.58
N MET A 445 16.42 -7.14 0.70
CA MET A 445 15.40 -7.74 1.56
C MET A 445 14.16 -6.86 1.64
N ASN A 446 14.31 -5.56 1.91
CA ASN A 446 13.17 -4.65 1.96
C ASN A 446 12.40 -4.63 0.63
N LEU A 447 13.10 -4.62 -0.52
CA LEU A 447 12.48 -4.71 -1.84
C LEU A 447 11.76 -6.05 -2.03
N ALA A 448 12.40 -7.16 -1.69
CA ALA A 448 11.80 -8.49 -1.82
C ALA A 448 10.54 -8.61 -0.97
N PHE A 449 10.58 -8.16 0.30
CA PHE A 449 9.40 -8.17 1.17
C PHE A 449 8.29 -7.21 0.68
N SER A 450 8.65 -6.05 0.10
CA SER A 450 7.68 -5.15 -0.53
C SER A 450 6.91 -5.85 -1.66
N LEU A 451 7.61 -6.57 -2.54
CA LEU A 451 7.01 -7.31 -3.64
C LEU A 451 6.19 -8.51 -3.14
N ILE A 452 6.67 -9.24 -2.13
CA ILE A 452 5.93 -10.35 -1.50
C ILE A 452 4.62 -9.83 -0.90
N ILE A 453 4.65 -8.75 -0.13
CA ILE A 453 3.46 -8.13 0.48
C ILE A 453 2.48 -7.69 -0.61
N SER A 454 2.97 -7.03 -1.67
CA SER A 454 2.14 -6.60 -2.80
C SER A 454 1.46 -7.78 -3.47
N ARG A 455 2.18 -8.88 -3.69
CA ARG A 455 1.64 -10.11 -4.26
C ARG A 455 0.60 -10.75 -3.34
N MET A 456 0.88 -10.86 -2.04
CA MET A 456 -0.08 -11.40 -1.06
C MET A 456 -1.38 -10.59 -1.03
N LYS A 457 -1.29 -9.25 -1.08
CA LYS A 457 -2.46 -8.36 -1.17
C LYS A 457 -3.22 -8.58 -2.47
N GLN A 458 -2.52 -8.73 -3.59
CA GLN A 458 -3.13 -8.98 -4.90
C GLN A 458 -3.84 -10.34 -4.94
N GLU A 459 -3.22 -11.40 -4.43
CA GLU A 459 -3.83 -12.73 -4.36
C GLU A 459 -5.05 -12.72 -3.44
N HIS A 460 -4.98 -12.07 -2.27
CA HIS A 460 -6.12 -11.92 -1.37
C HIS A 460 -7.25 -11.12 -2.02
N MET A 461 -6.93 -10.01 -2.68
CA MET A 461 -7.92 -9.19 -3.40
C MET A 461 -8.54 -9.98 -4.57
N SER A 462 -7.74 -10.74 -5.32
CA SER A 462 -8.22 -11.60 -6.40
C SER A 462 -9.19 -12.68 -5.87
N HIS A 463 -8.83 -13.34 -4.75
CA HIS A 463 -9.70 -14.33 -4.11
C HIS A 463 -11.00 -13.68 -3.58
N SER A 464 -10.90 -12.52 -2.93
CA SER A 464 -12.09 -11.79 -2.46
C SER A 464 -12.98 -11.33 -3.61
N LEU A 465 -12.39 -10.88 -4.73
CA LEU A 465 -13.14 -10.54 -5.94
C LEU A 465 -13.80 -11.77 -6.56
N GLU A 466 -13.14 -12.91 -6.56
CA GLU A 466 -13.69 -14.17 -7.05
C GLU A 466 -14.83 -14.66 -6.16
N GLU A 467 -14.70 -14.55 -4.83
CA GLU A 467 -15.79 -14.81 -3.89
C GLU A 467 -16.99 -13.88 -4.13
N MET A 468 -16.76 -12.57 -4.22
CA MET A 468 -17.82 -11.60 -4.53
C MET A 468 -18.46 -11.84 -5.90
N GLN A 469 -17.71 -12.35 -6.87
CA GLN A 469 -18.21 -12.63 -8.22
C GLN A 469 -19.20 -13.80 -8.24
N TYR A 470 -19.03 -14.79 -7.37
CA TYR A 470 -19.79 -16.04 -7.41
C TYR A 470 -20.63 -16.31 -6.16
N HIS A 471 -20.44 -15.52 -5.09
CA HIS A 471 -21.19 -15.66 -3.85
C HIS A 471 -21.99 -14.40 -3.52
N ASP A 472 -23.09 -14.57 -2.83
CA ASP A 472 -23.91 -13.48 -2.28
C ASP A 472 -23.22 -12.92 -1.03
N PRO A 473 -22.95 -11.61 -0.95
CA PRO A 473 -22.18 -11.02 0.14
C PRO A 473 -22.89 -11.05 1.51
N VAL A 474 -24.22 -11.12 1.51
CA VAL A 474 -25.02 -11.16 2.75
C VAL A 474 -25.03 -12.56 3.33
N THR A 475 -25.28 -13.57 2.50
CA THR A 475 -25.55 -14.94 2.95
C THR A 475 -24.38 -15.91 2.77
N GLY A 476 -23.41 -15.56 1.95
CA GLY A 476 -22.27 -16.42 1.59
C GLY A 476 -22.65 -17.65 0.76
N VAL A 477 -23.93 -17.81 0.32
CA VAL A 477 -24.31 -18.81 -0.68
C VAL A 477 -23.93 -18.35 -2.08
N LEU A 478 -23.99 -19.22 -3.07
CA LEU A 478 -23.76 -18.80 -4.46
C LEU A 478 -24.75 -17.71 -4.87
N ASN A 479 -24.31 -16.74 -5.67
CA ASN A 479 -25.22 -15.86 -6.41
C ASN A 479 -25.65 -16.55 -7.72
N LEU A 480 -26.50 -15.93 -8.53
CA LEU A 480 -27.00 -16.50 -9.78
C LEU A 480 -25.87 -16.92 -10.73
N LYS A 481 -24.78 -16.13 -10.80
CA LYS A 481 -23.63 -16.42 -11.65
C LYS A 481 -22.84 -17.64 -11.12
N GLY A 482 -22.66 -17.71 -9.81
CA GLY A 482 -22.08 -18.84 -9.12
C GLY A 482 -22.87 -20.11 -9.29
N LEU A 483 -24.22 -20.00 -9.25
CA LEU A 483 -25.12 -21.12 -9.56
C LEU A 483 -24.86 -21.67 -10.96
N VAL A 484 -24.86 -20.82 -11.98
CA VAL A 484 -24.64 -21.23 -13.38
C VAL A 484 -23.26 -21.87 -13.54
N LYS A 485 -22.21 -21.29 -13.00
CA LYS A 485 -20.86 -21.85 -13.02
C LYS A 485 -20.84 -23.24 -12.37
N ARG A 486 -21.40 -23.37 -11.17
CA ARG A 486 -21.39 -24.62 -10.41
C ARG A 486 -22.14 -25.73 -11.10
N ILE A 487 -23.29 -25.42 -11.68
CA ILE A 487 -24.08 -26.42 -12.46
C ILE A 487 -23.33 -26.85 -13.73
N ASN A 488 -22.67 -25.94 -14.43
CA ASN A 488 -21.83 -26.31 -15.58
C ASN A 488 -20.70 -27.27 -15.20
N GLU A 489 -20.10 -27.11 -14.03
CA GLU A 489 -19.08 -28.03 -13.49
C GLU A 489 -19.68 -29.40 -13.12
N LEU A 490 -20.88 -29.43 -12.54
CA LEU A 490 -21.54 -30.64 -12.09
C LEU A 490 -22.28 -31.38 -13.22
N TYR A 491 -22.71 -30.70 -14.28
CA TYR A 491 -23.51 -31.24 -15.37
C TYR A 491 -22.90 -32.52 -16.01
N PRO A 492 -21.58 -32.60 -16.31
CA PRO A 492 -20.98 -33.82 -16.85
C PRO A 492 -21.15 -35.06 -15.96
N ILE A 493 -21.25 -34.84 -14.63
CA ILE A 493 -21.40 -35.89 -13.62
C ILE A 493 -22.89 -36.19 -13.38
N TRP A 494 -23.73 -35.15 -13.32
CA TRP A 494 -25.15 -35.25 -12.93
C TRP A 494 -26.12 -35.56 -14.10
N LYS A 495 -25.70 -35.39 -15.35
CA LYS A 495 -26.58 -35.55 -16.53
C LYS A 495 -27.27 -36.91 -16.63
N GLU A 496 -26.64 -37.97 -16.10
CA GLU A 496 -27.18 -39.33 -16.08
C GLU A 496 -28.04 -39.63 -14.84
N ARG A 497 -28.28 -38.62 -14.00
CA ARG A 497 -29.07 -38.71 -12.78
C ARG A 497 -30.23 -37.69 -12.83
N ALA A 498 -31.24 -37.90 -12.02
CA ALA A 498 -32.31 -36.93 -11.87
C ALA A 498 -31.90 -35.76 -10.99
N ILE A 499 -32.57 -34.62 -11.16
CA ILE A 499 -32.37 -33.42 -10.30
C ILE A 499 -33.68 -32.98 -9.67
N ALA A 500 -33.57 -32.45 -8.45
CA ALA A 500 -34.60 -31.78 -7.71
C ALA A 500 -34.27 -30.28 -7.68
N VAL A 501 -35.19 -29.43 -8.12
CA VAL A 501 -35.03 -27.96 -8.13
C VAL A 501 -36.12 -27.35 -7.26
N SER A 502 -35.72 -26.54 -6.28
CA SER A 502 -36.64 -25.84 -5.39
C SER A 502 -36.29 -24.36 -5.35
N VAL A 503 -37.29 -23.50 -5.50
CA VAL A 503 -37.13 -22.04 -5.39
C VAL A 503 -37.90 -21.56 -4.16
N TYR A 504 -37.24 -20.76 -3.33
CA TYR A 504 -37.81 -20.16 -2.12
C TYR A 504 -37.83 -18.65 -2.26
N ASN A 505 -38.94 -18.01 -1.88
CA ASN A 505 -39.12 -16.57 -2.01
C ASN A 505 -39.66 -15.98 -0.70
N ILE A 506 -39.17 -14.83 -0.28
CA ILE A 506 -39.56 -14.06 0.89
C ILE A 506 -40.62 -13.00 0.45
N PRO A 507 -41.91 -13.30 0.55
CA PRO A 507 -42.94 -12.44 -0.05
C PRO A 507 -43.12 -11.07 0.60
N LYS A 508 -42.61 -10.92 1.84
CA LYS A 508 -42.65 -9.66 2.60
C LYS A 508 -41.31 -8.92 2.61
N TYR A 509 -40.41 -9.25 1.71
CA TYR A 509 -39.08 -8.63 1.65
C TYR A 509 -39.16 -7.10 1.63
N GLN A 510 -39.91 -6.54 0.69
CA GLN A 510 -40.07 -5.10 0.57
C GLN A 510 -40.76 -4.48 1.79
N PHE A 511 -41.76 -5.14 2.35
CA PHE A 511 -42.47 -4.66 3.55
C PHE A 511 -41.53 -4.60 4.77
N ILE A 512 -40.67 -5.60 4.95
CA ILE A 512 -39.67 -5.62 6.03
C ILE A 512 -38.69 -4.48 5.81
N TYR A 513 -38.21 -4.28 4.58
CA TYR A 513 -37.30 -3.20 4.24
C TYR A 513 -37.88 -1.81 4.58
N GLU A 514 -39.13 -1.55 4.17
CA GLU A 514 -39.77 -0.24 4.32
C GLU A 514 -40.16 0.08 5.76
N ASN A 515 -40.48 -0.91 6.58
CA ASN A 515 -40.97 -0.70 7.95
C ASN A 515 -39.94 -0.92 9.05
N TYR A 516 -38.92 -1.77 8.82
CA TYR A 516 -37.93 -2.17 9.82
C TYR A 516 -36.47 -1.90 9.39
N GLY A 517 -36.24 -1.59 8.12
CA GLY A 517 -34.95 -1.19 7.58
C GLY A 517 -34.08 -2.33 7.05
N LEU A 518 -32.89 -1.95 6.53
CA LEU A 518 -31.97 -2.86 5.85
C LEU A 518 -31.48 -4.01 6.75
N LYS A 519 -31.13 -3.71 8.00
CA LYS A 519 -30.62 -4.69 8.92
C LYS A 519 -31.57 -5.87 9.16
N ASP A 520 -32.88 -5.59 9.31
CA ASP A 520 -33.88 -6.62 9.52
C ASP A 520 -34.13 -7.46 8.26
N VAL A 521 -33.96 -6.87 7.08
CA VAL A 521 -33.97 -7.61 5.82
C VAL A 521 -32.78 -8.53 5.72
N GLU A 522 -31.57 -8.04 5.96
CA GLU A 522 -30.35 -8.84 5.90
C GLU A 522 -30.40 -10.01 6.90
N GLU A 523 -30.87 -9.78 8.12
CA GLU A 523 -31.08 -10.83 9.12
C GLU A 523 -32.11 -11.87 8.65
N THR A 524 -33.21 -11.44 8.00
CA THR A 524 -34.23 -12.35 7.45
C THR A 524 -33.69 -13.19 6.29
N VAL A 525 -32.92 -12.58 5.42
CA VAL A 525 -32.26 -13.23 4.28
C VAL A 525 -31.19 -14.22 4.77
N GLN A 526 -30.36 -13.82 5.73
CA GLN A 526 -29.35 -14.70 6.36
C GLN A 526 -30.01 -15.91 7.04
N LEU A 527 -31.06 -15.67 7.82
CA LEU A 527 -31.84 -16.73 8.48
C LEU A 527 -32.41 -17.73 7.46
N THR A 528 -32.94 -17.22 6.34
CA THR A 528 -33.47 -18.06 5.27
C THR A 528 -32.39 -18.93 4.66
N ALA A 529 -31.21 -18.37 4.39
CA ALA A 529 -30.05 -19.11 3.87
C ALA A 529 -29.59 -20.21 4.84
N ASP A 530 -29.53 -19.90 6.14
CA ASP A 530 -29.11 -20.85 7.17
C ASP A 530 -30.14 -21.98 7.34
N ALA A 531 -31.44 -21.65 7.32
CA ALA A 531 -32.49 -22.64 7.30
C ALA A 531 -32.41 -23.59 6.09
N LEU A 532 -32.08 -23.05 4.93
CA LEU A 532 -31.91 -23.84 3.69
C LEU A 532 -30.68 -24.76 3.78
N ARG A 533 -29.56 -24.29 4.32
CA ARG A 533 -28.37 -25.12 4.57
C ARG A 533 -28.66 -26.26 5.54
N MET A 534 -29.39 -25.99 6.63
CA MET A 534 -29.73 -27.00 7.63
C MET A 534 -30.74 -28.03 7.13
N ALA A 535 -31.64 -27.62 6.23
CA ALA A 535 -32.69 -28.48 5.68
C ALA A 535 -32.24 -29.39 4.55
N ASN A 536 -31.04 -29.21 4.03
CA ASN A 536 -30.54 -29.90 2.83
C ASN A 536 -29.21 -30.64 3.11
N PRO A 537 -28.91 -31.72 2.33
CA PRO A 537 -27.62 -32.43 2.40
C PRO A 537 -26.40 -31.52 2.15
N GLN A 538 -25.21 -31.93 2.58
CA GLN A 538 -23.97 -31.15 2.44
C GLN A 538 -23.58 -30.88 0.97
N ASP A 539 -23.93 -31.76 0.03
CA ASP A 539 -23.58 -31.60 -1.39
C ASP A 539 -24.61 -30.81 -2.21
N THR A 540 -25.54 -30.16 -1.53
CA THR A 540 -26.61 -29.35 -2.15
C THR A 540 -26.05 -28.07 -2.74
N VAL A 541 -26.44 -27.75 -3.98
CA VAL A 541 -26.18 -26.44 -4.59
C VAL A 541 -27.22 -25.44 -4.11
N THR A 542 -26.78 -24.47 -3.31
CA THR A 542 -27.63 -23.41 -2.76
C THR A 542 -27.19 -22.06 -3.32
N ALA A 543 -28.14 -21.31 -3.89
CA ALA A 543 -27.86 -19.99 -4.45
C ALA A 543 -28.95 -18.98 -4.11
N ARG A 544 -28.58 -17.72 -3.94
CA ARG A 544 -29.51 -16.57 -3.94
C ARG A 544 -29.59 -16.05 -5.37
N ILE A 545 -30.77 -16.12 -5.97
CA ILE A 545 -31.00 -15.80 -7.39
C ILE A 545 -31.59 -14.42 -7.63
N SER A 546 -32.15 -13.81 -6.60
CA SER A 546 -32.61 -12.41 -6.55
C SER A 546 -32.59 -11.91 -5.11
N ASP A 547 -32.92 -10.65 -4.88
CA ASP A 547 -32.90 -10.05 -3.54
C ASP A 547 -33.74 -10.81 -2.52
N ASP A 548 -34.84 -11.38 -2.95
CA ASP A 548 -35.84 -12.06 -2.12
C ASP A 548 -35.94 -13.57 -2.38
N SER A 549 -35.13 -14.15 -3.28
CA SER A 549 -35.33 -15.52 -3.75
C SER A 549 -34.06 -16.36 -3.73
N PHE A 550 -34.22 -17.63 -3.35
CA PHE A 550 -33.17 -18.65 -3.30
C PHE A 550 -33.51 -19.82 -4.22
N CYS A 551 -32.50 -20.46 -4.77
CA CYS A 551 -32.62 -21.70 -5.55
C CYS A 551 -31.79 -22.80 -4.90
N ILE A 552 -32.39 -23.97 -4.77
CA ILE A 552 -31.76 -25.20 -4.26
C ILE A 552 -31.80 -26.24 -5.36
N ILE A 553 -30.66 -26.88 -5.62
CA ILE A 553 -30.56 -27.96 -6.59
C ILE A 553 -29.87 -29.16 -5.95
N ASN A 554 -30.53 -30.31 -5.97
CA ASN A 554 -30.01 -31.59 -5.48
C ASN A 554 -29.98 -32.61 -6.62
N GLU A 555 -28.97 -33.48 -6.64
CA GLU A 555 -29.01 -34.68 -7.47
C GLU A 555 -29.82 -35.80 -6.81
N ALA A 556 -30.37 -36.72 -7.61
CA ALA A 556 -31.10 -37.87 -7.13
C ALA A 556 -30.90 -39.06 -8.08
N GLU A 557 -31.05 -40.28 -7.56
CA GLU A 557 -30.92 -41.51 -8.38
C GLU A 557 -31.94 -41.55 -9.51
N ASP A 558 -33.17 -41.18 -9.23
CA ASP A 558 -34.28 -41.09 -10.17
C ASP A 558 -35.25 -39.95 -9.83
N GLN A 559 -36.25 -39.72 -10.66
CA GLN A 559 -37.24 -38.65 -10.49
C GLN A 559 -38.09 -38.85 -9.24
N ARG A 560 -38.34 -40.08 -8.77
CA ARG A 560 -39.07 -40.38 -7.55
C ARG A 560 -38.25 -40.02 -6.32
N ALA A 561 -36.97 -40.34 -6.32
CA ALA A 561 -36.01 -39.98 -5.28
C ALA A 561 -35.88 -38.45 -5.21
N ALA A 562 -35.82 -37.75 -6.34
CA ALA A 562 -35.82 -36.27 -6.42
C ALA A 562 -37.06 -35.67 -5.72
N GLY A 563 -38.24 -36.22 -5.93
CA GLY A 563 -39.45 -35.80 -5.26
C GLY A 563 -39.46 -36.07 -3.76
N LEU A 564 -38.84 -37.14 -3.27
CA LEU A 564 -38.66 -37.39 -1.82
C LEU A 564 -37.73 -36.39 -1.20
N ILE A 565 -36.57 -36.12 -1.82
CA ILE A 565 -35.61 -35.10 -1.35
C ILE A 565 -36.30 -33.74 -1.18
N ILE A 566 -37.07 -33.31 -2.20
CA ILE A 566 -37.84 -32.04 -2.11
C ILE A 566 -38.77 -32.07 -0.88
N ASN A 567 -39.58 -33.13 -0.71
CA ASN A 567 -40.56 -33.17 0.36
C ASN A 567 -39.88 -33.11 1.77
N ASP A 568 -38.80 -33.83 1.95
CA ASP A 568 -38.06 -33.87 3.21
C ASP A 568 -37.39 -32.53 3.50
N SER A 569 -36.72 -31.93 2.51
CA SER A 569 -36.07 -30.64 2.61
C SER A 569 -37.07 -29.51 2.90
N VAL A 570 -38.19 -29.46 2.18
CA VAL A 570 -39.23 -28.46 2.39
C VAL A 570 -39.85 -28.58 3.77
N ARG A 571 -40.13 -29.80 4.27
CA ARG A 571 -40.63 -30.03 5.62
C ARG A 571 -39.64 -29.60 6.68
N ALA A 572 -38.38 -29.92 6.52
CA ALA A 572 -37.31 -29.55 7.45
C ALA A 572 -37.17 -28.00 7.51
N PHE A 573 -37.15 -27.36 6.35
CA PHE A 573 -37.08 -25.91 6.22
C PHE A 573 -38.23 -25.20 6.98
N TYR A 574 -39.48 -25.58 6.68
CA TYR A 574 -40.62 -24.92 7.34
C TYR A 574 -40.67 -25.17 8.86
N ARG A 575 -40.22 -26.35 9.34
CA ARG A 575 -40.07 -26.58 10.79
C ARG A 575 -39.10 -25.61 11.44
N PHE A 576 -38.01 -25.31 10.76
CA PHE A 576 -37.04 -24.34 11.25
C PHE A 576 -37.64 -22.93 11.30
N ILE A 577 -38.24 -22.48 10.23
CA ILE A 577 -38.92 -21.14 10.16
C ILE A 577 -40.00 -21.02 11.23
N GLU A 578 -40.85 -22.04 11.41
CA GLU A 578 -41.86 -22.05 12.47
C GLU A 578 -41.26 -21.99 13.88
N SER A 579 -40.19 -22.72 14.11
CA SER A 579 -39.48 -22.69 15.40
C SER A 579 -38.92 -21.31 15.66
N PHE A 580 -38.29 -20.71 14.68
CA PHE A 580 -37.76 -19.35 14.78
C PHE A 580 -38.85 -18.34 15.06
N ASN A 581 -39.93 -18.35 14.30
CA ASN A 581 -41.06 -17.44 14.49
C ASN A 581 -41.75 -17.57 15.87
N LYS A 582 -41.59 -18.69 16.56
CA LYS A 582 -42.09 -18.89 17.94
C LYS A 582 -41.18 -18.34 19.03
N THR A 583 -39.90 -18.21 18.74
CA THR A 583 -38.86 -17.89 19.75
C THR A 583 -38.32 -16.48 19.62
N GLN A 584 -38.59 -15.77 18.52
CA GLN A 584 -38.08 -14.43 18.25
C GLN A 584 -38.95 -13.33 18.88
N ASP A 585 -38.33 -12.18 19.16
CA ASP A 585 -38.97 -10.96 19.68
C ASP A 585 -39.29 -9.90 18.61
N LYS A 586 -39.20 -10.26 17.30
CA LYS A 586 -39.49 -9.33 16.20
C LYS A 586 -40.96 -9.07 16.05
N GLU A 587 -41.32 -7.86 15.63
CA GLU A 587 -42.72 -7.44 15.42
C GLU A 587 -43.38 -8.03 14.14
N TYR A 588 -42.62 -8.83 13.38
CA TYR A 588 -43.09 -9.48 12.15
C TYR A 588 -42.72 -10.97 12.14
N PHE A 589 -43.48 -11.76 11.40
CA PHE A 589 -43.19 -13.17 11.13
C PHE A 589 -42.40 -13.30 9.81
N VAL A 590 -41.33 -14.12 9.81
CA VAL A 590 -40.65 -14.51 8.60
C VAL A 590 -41.52 -15.51 7.84
N GLU A 591 -41.97 -15.10 6.66
CA GLU A 591 -42.75 -15.91 5.73
C GLU A 591 -41.89 -16.22 4.50
N VAL A 592 -41.90 -17.47 4.06
CA VAL A 592 -41.18 -17.91 2.85
C VAL A 592 -42.11 -18.85 2.07
N ASN A 593 -42.23 -18.61 0.79
CA ASN A 593 -42.96 -19.49 -0.11
C ASN A 593 -42.01 -20.42 -0.87
N CYS A 594 -42.44 -21.60 -1.25
CA CYS A 594 -41.64 -22.55 -1.99
C CYS A 594 -42.35 -23.10 -3.22
N GLY A 595 -41.64 -23.19 -4.32
CA GLY A 595 -42.08 -23.89 -5.55
C GLY A 595 -41.01 -24.87 -5.99
N CYS A 596 -41.38 -26.03 -6.48
CA CYS A 596 -40.49 -27.13 -6.75
C CYS A 596 -40.73 -27.82 -8.07
N THR A 597 -39.70 -28.33 -8.72
CA THR A 597 -39.82 -29.20 -9.89
C THR A 597 -38.76 -30.30 -9.88
N THR A 598 -38.94 -31.33 -10.66
CA THR A 598 -37.95 -32.42 -10.85
C THR A 598 -37.71 -32.64 -12.32
N ALA A 599 -36.48 -33.02 -12.66
CA ALA A 599 -36.14 -33.46 -14.00
C ALA A 599 -35.51 -34.87 -13.96
N ALA A 600 -35.89 -35.72 -14.92
CA ALA A 600 -35.35 -37.06 -15.08
C ALA A 600 -33.92 -37.02 -15.63
N ALA A 601 -33.20 -38.15 -15.56
CA ALA A 601 -31.90 -38.31 -16.19
C ALA A 601 -31.95 -37.90 -17.68
N GLY A 602 -30.86 -37.30 -18.19
CA GLY A 602 -30.81 -36.74 -19.52
C GLY A 602 -31.40 -35.29 -19.63
N TRP A 603 -31.61 -34.62 -18.48
CA TRP A 603 -32.04 -33.24 -18.49
C TRP A 603 -31.05 -32.30 -19.24
N ASN A 604 -31.53 -31.23 -19.80
CA ASN A 604 -30.67 -30.27 -20.50
C ASN A 604 -29.99 -29.29 -19.49
N ASN A 605 -28.85 -28.75 -19.89
CA ASN A 605 -28.12 -27.78 -19.00
C ASN A 605 -28.75 -26.37 -18.96
N ASP A 606 -30.01 -26.24 -19.32
CA ASP A 606 -30.72 -24.97 -19.24
C ASP A 606 -31.44 -24.80 -17.89
N MET A 607 -30.65 -24.44 -16.86
CA MET A 607 -31.17 -24.21 -15.51
C MET A 607 -32.21 -23.12 -15.44
N LYS A 608 -32.18 -22.11 -16.33
CA LYS A 608 -33.17 -21.04 -16.35
C LYS A 608 -34.59 -21.61 -16.57
N THR A 609 -34.73 -22.61 -17.41
CA THR A 609 -36.00 -23.30 -17.65
C THR A 609 -36.52 -23.99 -16.37
N TYR A 610 -35.69 -24.73 -15.65
CA TYR A 610 -36.12 -25.43 -14.42
C TYR A 610 -36.46 -24.45 -13.29
N ILE A 611 -35.68 -23.37 -13.16
CA ILE A 611 -35.96 -22.29 -12.20
C ILE A 611 -37.30 -21.63 -12.54
N LYS A 612 -37.56 -21.30 -13.81
CA LYS A 612 -38.87 -20.72 -14.25
C LYS A 612 -40.02 -21.67 -13.94
N VAL A 613 -39.91 -22.97 -14.15
CA VAL A 613 -40.95 -23.96 -13.80
C VAL A 613 -41.18 -24.00 -12.30
N ALA A 614 -40.11 -24.03 -11.49
CA ALA A 614 -40.22 -24.01 -10.03
C ALA A 614 -40.84 -22.69 -9.51
N MET A 615 -40.55 -21.55 -10.13
CA MET A 615 -41.17 -20.26 -9.84
C MET A 615 -42.67 -20.26 -10.20
N GLY A 616 -43.04 -20.88 -11.31
CA GLY A 616 -44.43 -21.06 -11.69
C GLY A 616 -45.24 -21.84 -10.65
N GLU A 617 -44.69 -22.93 -10.14
CA GLU A 617 -45.28 -23.71 -9.05
C GLU A 617 -45.33 -22.91 -7.73
N LEU A 618 -44.31 -22.10 -7.42
CA LEU A 618 -44.30 -21.20 -6.27
C LEU A 618 -45.48 -20.22 -6.38
N TYR A 619 -45.70 -19.65 -7.54
CA TYR A 619 -46.85 -18.75 -7.80
C TYR A 619 -48.20 -19.45 -7.59
N LEU A 620 -48.37 -20.66 -8.14
CA LEU A 620 -49.57 -21.47 -7.97
C LEU A 620 -49.82 -21.84 -6.49
N ASN A 621 -48.77 -22.15 -5.73
CA ASN A 621 -48.88 -22.43 -4.30
C ASN A 621 -49.28 -21.20 -3.49
N ARG A 622 -48.81 -20.00 -3.84
CA ARG A 622 -49.29 -18.71 -3.28
C ARG A 622 -50.77 -18.51 -3.47
N LEU A 623 -51.30 -18.81 -4.67
CA LEU A 623 -52.70 -18.70 -4.95
C LEU A 623 -53.55 -19.69 -4.12
N LYS A 624 -53.07 -20.89 -3.85
CA LYS A 624 -53.71 -21.91 -3.02
C LYS A 624 -53.75 -21.57 -1.51
N GLN A 625 -52.69 -20.96 -0.99
CA GLN A 625 -52.58 -20.61 0.44
C GLN A 625 -53.32 -19.32 0.81
N GLY A 626 -53.61 -18.43 -0.15
CA GLY A 626 -54.38 -17.20 0.03
C GLY A 626 -55.91 -17.38 0.05
N GLY A 627 -56.41 -18.62 0.14
CA GLY A 627 -57.82 -18.96 0.10
C GLY A 627 -58.60 -18.56 1.35
N GLY A 628 -59.19 -17.36 1.37
CA GLY A 628 -60.23 -17.04 2.34
C GLY A 628 -60.76 -15.61 2.32
N LYS A 629 -59.94 -14.59 2.06
CA LYS A 629 -60.43 -13.19 2.11
C LYS A 629 -59.84 -12.22 1.07
N ALA A 630 -58.82 -12.61 0.31
CA ALA A 630 -58.19 -11.74 -0.72
C ALA A 630 -58.65 -12.03 -2.18
N LEU A 631 -59.59 -12.94 -2.37
CA LEU A 631 -60.07 -13.39 -3.69
C LEU A 631 -61.12 -12.48 -4.32
N LYS A 632 -61.37 -11.29 -3.79
CA LYS A 632 -62.32 -10.35 -4.42
C LYS A 632 -61.70 -9.25 -5.28
N GLU A 633 -60.33 -9.17 -5.35
CA GLU A 633 -59.66 -8.09 -6.09
C GLU A 633 -58.39 -8.54 -6.87
N ARG A 634 -58.21 -9.79 -7.27
CA ARG A 634 -57.11 -10.17 -8.16
C ARG A 634 -57.65 -10.61 -9.53
N LYS A 635 -57.37 -9.75 -10.48
CA LYS A 635 -57.57 -9.93 -11.92
C LYS A 635 -56.84 -11.21 -12.40
N THR A 636 -57.46 -11.97 -13.25
CA THR A 636 -56.83 -13.16 -13.87
C THR A 636 -55.65 -12.73 -14.75
N ALA A 637 -54.70 -13.63 -15.08
CA ALA A 637 -53.63 -13.34 -16.04
C ALA A 637 -54.16 -12.74 -17.35
N LYS A 638 -55.38 -13.15 -17.76
CA LYS A 638 -56.10 -12.59 -18.88
C LYS A 638 -56.54 -11.14 -18.66
N ASP A 639 -56.96 -10.80 -17.43
CA ASP A 639 -57.32 -9.45 -17.05
C ASP A 639 -56.09 -8.54 -16.98
N THR A 640 -54.96 -9.05 -16.48
CA THR A 640 -53.70 -8.34 -16.40
C THR A 640 -53.14 -8.02 -17.79
N TYR A 641 -53.22 -8.98 -18.71
CA TYR A 641 -52.83 -8.78 -20.10
C TYR A 641 -53.78 -7.78 -20.81
N GLN A 642 -55.11 -7.82 -20.54
CA GLN A 642 -56.05 -6.84 -21.08
C GLN A 642 -55.75 -5.42 -20.61
N LEU A 643 -55.33 -5.26 -19.34
CA LEU A 643 -54.88 -3.95 -18.83
C LEU A 643 -53.62 -3.47 -19.50
N PHE A 644 -52.65 -4.37 -19.69
CA PHE A 644 -51.42 -4.07 -20.43
C PHE A 644 -51.74 -3.69 -21.89
N GLU A 645 -52.62 -4.44 -22.57
CA GLU A 645 -53.10 -4.09 -23.93
C GLU A 645 -53.77 -2.71 -23.98
N THR A 646 -54.62 -2.41 -23.00
CA THR A 646 -55.26 -1.07 -22.91
C THR A 646 -54.20 0.01 -22.66
N LEU A 647 -53.25 -0.25 -21.74
CA LEU A 647 -52.15 0.67 -21.42
C LEU A 647 -51.32 1.00 -22.66
N LEU A 648 -51.04 -0.01 -23.50
CA LEU A 648 -50.22 0.13 -24.68
C LEU A 648 -50.97 0.73 -25.86
N SER A 649 -52.21 0.23 -26.15
CA SER A 649 -53.00 0.67 -27.29
C SER A 649 -53.54 2.09 -27.16
N GLU A 650 -53.88 2.51 -25.96
CA GLU A 650 -54.34 3.85 -25.64
C GLU A 650 -53.18 4.78 -25.19
N ASN A 651 -51.94 4.29 -25.17
CA ASN A 651 -50.75 5.01 -24.77
C ASN A 651 -50.90 5.74 -23.42
N LEU A 652 -51.36 5.02 -22.40
CA LEU A 652 -51.68 5.60 -21.10
C LEU A 652 -50.44 5.71 -20.18
N PHE A 653 -49.25 5.49 -20.70
CA PHE A 653 -48.00 5.70 -19.93
C PHE A 653 -47.80 7.20 -19.69
N TYR A 654 -47.49 7.56 -18.44
CA TYR A 654 -46.97 8.91 -18.14
C TYR A 654 -45.65 8.82 -17.39
N TYR A 655 -44.90 9.92 -17.36
CA TYR A 655 -43.60 9.95 -16.78
C TYR A 655 -43.51 11.06 -15.73
N VAL A 656 -42.92 10.74 -14.59
CA VAL A 656 -42.50 11.71 -13.58
C VAL A 656 -41.02 11.97 -13.72
N PHE A 657 -40.60 13.22 -13.52
CA PHE A 657 -39.26 13.65 -13.74
C PHE A 657 -38.55 13.94 -12.40
N GLN A 658 -37.61 13.09 -12.02
CA GLN A 658 -36.84 13.25 -10.81
C GLN A 658 -35.61 14.12 -11.09
N PRO A 659 -35.41 15.25 -10.36
CA PRO A 659 -34.26 16.13 -10.61
C PRO A 659 -32.97 15.50 -10.12
N ILE A 660 -31.96 15.59 -10.98
CA ILE A 660 -30.55 15.24 -10.69
C ILE A 660 -29.82 16.55 -10.42
N VAL A 661 -29.23 16.69 -9.21
CA VAL A 661 -28.64 17.94 -8.75
C VAL A 661 -27.12 17.83 -8.67
N SER A 662 -26.43 18.87 -9.12
CA SER A 662 -24.97 18.96 -8.99
C SER A 662 -24.57 19.15 -7.52
N ALA A 663 -23.79 18.22 -6.97
CA ALA A 663 -23.25 18.33 -5.62
C ALA A 663 -22.31 19.51 -5.42
N LYS A 664 -21.74 20.06 -6.51
CA LYS A 664 -20.80 21.21 -6.46
C LYS A 664 -21.53 22.54 -6.47
N THR A 665 -22.62 22.67 -7.22
CA THR A 665 -23.29 23.98 -7.43
C THR A 665 -24.69 24.07 -6.82
N GLY A 666 -25.33 22.93 -6.49
CA GLY A 666 -26.72 22.85 -6.07
C GLY A 666 -27.74 23.08 -7.20
N GLU A 667 -27.28 23.22 -8.43
CA GLU A 667 -28.14 23.42 -9.59
C GLU A 667 -28.61 22.10 -10.17
N ILE A 668 -29.79 22.12 -10.81
CA ILE A 668 -30.34 20.96 -11.53
C ILE A 668 -29.48 20.70 -12.76
N TYR A 669 -28.89 19.52 -12.82
CA TYR A 669 -28.09 19.02 -13.92
C TYR A 669 -28.95 18.37 -15.02
N GLY A 670 -29.94 17.62 -14.61
CA GLY A 670 -30.88 16.92 -15.52
C GLY A 670 -32.06 16.34 -14.76
N TYR A 671 -32.85 15.57 -15.49
CA TYR A 671 -34.01 14.89 -14.93
C TYR A 671 -34.07 13.44 -15.41
N GLU A 672 -34.33 12.53 -14.50
CA GLU A 672 -34.59 11.12 -14.83
C GLU A 672 -36.09 10.91 -15.06
N ALA A 673 -36.43 10.34 -16.21
CA ALA A 673 -37.80 10.04 -16.60
C ALA A 673 -38.19 8.65 -16.08
N LEU A 674 -39.11 8.63 -15.12
CA LEU A 674 -39.55 7.41 -14.44
C LEU A 674 -40.99 7.09 -14.86
N MET A 675 -41.16 5.91 -15.47
CA MET A 675 -42.46 5.41 -15.95
C MET A 675 -43.49 5.27 -14.80
N ARG A 676 -44.73 5.66 -15.07
CA ARG A 676 -45.87 5.50 -14.19
C ARG A 676 -47.11 5.10 -15.01
N THR A 677 -48.05 4.46 -14.36
CA THR A 677 -49.34 4.09 -14.94
C THR A 677 -50.49 4.73 -14.16
N PRO A 678 -51.64 4.95 -14.79
CA PRO A 678 -52.84 5.42 -14.09
C PRO A 678 -53.20 4.48 -12.93
N PRO A 679 -53.68 5.03 -11.77
CA PRO A 679 -54.06 4.23 -10.60
C PRO A 679 -55.07 3.14 -10.91
N GLU A 680 -55.93 3.36 -11.92
CA GLU A 680 -56.97 2.41 -12.35
C GLU A 680 -56.36 1.17 -13.02
N ILE A 681 -55.19 1.30 -13.67
CA ILE A 681 -54.45 0.20 -14.26
C ILE A 681 -53.58 -0.50 -13.20
N GLY A 682 -52.87 0.30 -12.39
CA GLY A 682 -52.16 -0.18 -11.22
C GLY A 682 -51.05 -1.21 -11.48
N LEU A 683 -50.51 -1.27 -12.72
CA LEU A 683 -49.37 -2.10 -13.07
C LEU A 683 -48.06 -1.34 -12.77
N ARG A 684 -47.12 -2.01 -12.14
CA ARG A 684 -45.81 -1.44 -11.86
C ARG A 684 -44.90 -1.56 -13.10
N PRO A 685 -43.85 -0.73 -13.22
CA PRO A 685 -42.92 -0.78 -14.34
C PRO A 685 -42.28 -2.16 -14.57
N ASP A 686 -41.92 -2.86 -13.50
CA ASP A 686 -41.37 -4.23 -13.54
C ASP A 686 -42.41 -5.24 -14.08
N GLU A 687 -43.65 -5.17 -13.61
CA GLU A 687 -44.76 -6.01 -14.10
C GLU A 687 -45.06 -5.76 -15.59
N ILE A 688 -44.97 -4.50 -16.03
CA ILE A 688 -45.14 -4.14 -17.43
C ILE A 688 -44.05 -4.77 -18.31
N LEU A 689 -42.80 -4.71 -17.87
CA LEU A 689 -41.67 -5.28 -18.62
C LEU A 689 -41.78 -6.80 -18.68
N ASP A 690 -42.14 -7.46 -17.56
CA ASP A 690 -42.36 -8.92 -17.53
C ASP A 690 -43.48 -9.35 -18.50
N ILE A 691 -44.60 -8.65 -18.52
CA ILE A 691 -45.73 -8.94 -19.45
C ILE A 691 -45.27 -8.67 -20.90
N ALA A 692 -44.61 -7.55 -21.13
CA ALA A 692 -44.13 -7.21 -22.45
C ALA A 692 -43.08 -8.21 -22.98
N GLU A 693 -42.23 -8.78 -22.13
CA GLU A 693 -41.30 -9.86 -22.49
C GLU A 693 -42.07 -11.15 -22.82
N GLU A 694 -43.01 -11.55 -21.97
CA GLU A 694 -43.81 -12.77 -22.16
C GLU A 694 -44.55 -12.76 -23.50
N TYR A 695 -45.07 -11.61 -23.89
CA TYR A 695 -45.86 -11.47 -25.10
C TYR A 695 -45.10 -10.88 -26.30
N GLY A 696 -43.76 -10.71 -26.18
CA GLY A 696 -42.89 -10.23 -27.26
C GLY A 696 -43.13 -8.76 -27.66
N ARG A 697 -43.60 -7.93 -26.71
CA ARG A 697 -44.03 -6.54 -26.94
C ARG A 697 -43.08 -5.48 -26.37
N LEU A 698 -41.85 -5.88 -25.94
CA LEU A 698 -40.86 -4.98 -25.34
C LEU A 698 -40.48 -3.81 -26.26
N TYR A 699 -40.46 -4.00 -27.58
CA TYR A 699 -40.18 -2.93 -28.53
C TYR A 699 -41.25 -1.82 -28.49
N GLU A 700 -42.49 -2.18 -28.33
CA GLU A 700 -43.59 -1.21 -28.26
C GLU A 700 -43.53 -0.37 -26.97
N VAL A 701 -43.14 -1.00 -25.86
CA VAL A 701 -42.91 -0.29 -24.60
C VAL A 701 -41.70 0.64 -24.71
N GLU A 702 -40.62 0.20 -25.35
CA GLU A 702 -39.43 1.02 -25.63
C GLU A 702 -39.80 2.25 -26.47
N TYR A 703 -40.54 2.05 -27.57
CA TYR A 703 -40.96 3.14 -28.44
C TYR A 703 -41.88 4.14 -27.71
N ALA A 704 -42.87 3.62 -26.95
CA ALA A 704 -43.75 4.45 -26.13
C ALA A 704 -43.00 5.28 -25.11
N THR A 705 -41.95 4.70 -24.47
CA THR A 705 -41.11 5.40 -23.51
C THR A 705 -40.45 6.60 -24.15
N PHE A 706 -39.70 6.41 -25.22
CA PHE A 706 -39.01 7.51 -25.89
C PHE A 706 -39.98 8.55 -26.46
N ASN A 707 -41.05 8.11 -27.13
CA ASN A 707 -42.03 9.01 -27.72
C ASN A 707 -42.69 9.89 -26.66
N ASN A 708 -43.17 9.32 -25.55
CA ASN A 708 -43.87 10.07 -24.50
C ASN A 708 -42.97 11.04 -23.74
N VAL A 709 -41.74 10.60 -23.40
CA VAL A 709 -40.79 11.46 -22.71
C VAL A 709 -40.40 12.65 -23.60
N LEU A 710 -40.11 12.41 -24.88
CA LEU A 710 -39.74 13.46 -25.82
C LEU A 710 -40.92 14.39 -26.15
N THR A 711 -42.14 13.86 -26.26
CA THR A 711 -43.36 14.68 -26.41
C THR A 711 -43.48 15.64 -25.23
N TYR A 712 -43.48 15.12 -24.01
CA TYR A 712 -43.59 15.93 -22.80
C TYR A 712 -42.47 16.99 -22.72
N ALA A 713 -41.24 16.60 -23.01
CA ALA A 713 -40.10 17.53 -23.01
C ALA A 713 -40.26 18.64 -24.07
N SER A 714 -40.82 18.31 -25.24
CA SER A 714 -41.06 19.29 -26.32
C SER A 714 -42.16 20.30 -25.98
N GLU A 715 -43.16 19.88 -25.20
CA GLU A 715 -44.22 20.74 -24.70
C GLU A 715 -43.78 21.63 -23.51
N HIS A 716 -42.72 21.24 -22.81
CA HIS A 716 -42.21 21.91 -21.62
C HIS A 716 -40.76 22.38 -21.74
N LEU A 717 -40.36 22.89 -22.91
CA LEU A 717 -38.98 23.29 -23.25
C LEU A 717 -38.32 24.19 -22.21
N ALA A 718 -39.07 25.04 -21.53
CA ALA A 718 -38.53 25.92 -20.49
C ALA A 718 -37.96 25.16 -19.28
N LEU A 719 -38.54 23.99 -18.93
CA LEU A 719 -38.08 23.13 -17.84
C LEU A 719 -36.79 22.39 -18.21
N PHE A 720 -36.67 21.97 -19.47
CA PHE A 720 -35.55 21.15 -19.95
C PHE A 720 -34.46 21.96 -20.64
N LYS A 721 -34.57 23.28 -20.69
CA LYS A 721 -33.54 24.12 -21.31
C LYS A 721 -32.20 23.96 -20.63
N ASP A 722 -31.18 23.57 -21.38
CA ASP A 722 -29.80 23.32 -20.91
C ASP A 722 -29.71 22.22 -19.83
N LYS A 723 -30.67 21.29 -19.81
CA LYS A 723 -30.69 20.15 -18.86
C LYS A 723 -30.66 18.82 -19.63
N TYR A 724 -30.07 17.81 -19.04
CA TYR A 724 -30.07 16.46 -19.60
C TYR A 724 -31.37 15.71 -19.21
N ILE A 725 -31.81 14.85 -20.11
CA ILE A 725 -32.99 13.98 -19.91
C ILE A 725 -32.51 12.54 -19.90
N PHE A 726 -32.62 11.90 -18.77
CA PHE A 726 -32.22 10.51 -18.58
C PHE A 726 -33.41 9.60 -18.86
N ILE A 727 -33.20 8.63 -19.77
CA ILE A 727 -34.26 7.73 -20.25
C ILE A 727 -33.76 6.29 -20.11
N ASN A 728 -34.48 5.49 -19.32
CA ASN A 728 -34.23 4.05 -19.21
C ASN A 728 -34.58 3.35 -20.51
N SER A 729 -33.68 2.50 -21.01
CA SER A 729 -33.82 1.78 -22.28
C SER A 729 -33.74 0.27 -22.08
N ILE A 730 -34.49 -0.46 -22.91
CA ILE A 730 -34.56 -1.93 -22.86
C ILE A 730 -33.50 -2.53 -23.79
N PRO A 731 -32.45 -3.22 -23.26
CA PRO A 731 -31.41 -3.81 -24.07
C PRO A 731 -31.94 -4.78 -25.13
N GLY A 732 -31.42 -4.66 -26.36
CA GLY A 732 -31.82 -5.50 -27.48
C GLY A 732 -33.10 -5.00 -28.23
N TYR A 733 -33.85 -4.06 -27.68
CA TYR A 733 -35.13 -3.55 -28.28
C TYR A 733 -35.02 -2.10 -28.73
N PHE A 734 -33.85 -1.63 -29.03
CA PHE A 734 -33.60 -0.24 -29.43
C PHE A 734 -34.38 0.22 -30.65
N ILE A 735 -34.78 1.48 -30.65
CA ILE A 735 -35.59 2.08 -31.70
C ILE A 735 -34.90 2.06 -33.05
N LYS A 736 -35.54 1.58 -34.10
CA LYS A 736 -34.99 1.34 -35.43
C LYS A 736 -36.01 1.68 -36.56
N GLY A 737 -35.50 1.66 -37.77
CA GLY A 737 -36.37 1.78 -38.97
C GLY A 737 -37.06 3.14 -39.12
N GLU A 738 -38.34 3.13 -39.45
CA GLU A 738 -39.17 4.33 -39.63
C GLU A 738 -39.46 5.05 -38.33
N ASP A 739 -39.61 4.32 -37.21
CA ASP A 739 -39.84 4.90 -35.87
C ASP A 739 -38.64 5.81 -35.47
N LYS A 740 -37.39 5.36 -35.72
CA LYS A 740 -36.18 6.17 -35.53
C LYS A 740 -36.27 7.44 -36.35
N LYS A 741 -36.58 7.34 -37.64
CA LYS A 741 -36.64 8.50 -38.51
C LYS A 741 -37.71 9.50 -38.07
N GLN A 742 -38.85 9.00 -37.58
CA GLN A 742 -39.95 9.82 -37.05
C GLN A 742 -39.49 10.59 -35.80
N LEU A 743 -38.90 9.92 -34.82
CA LEU A 743 -38.42 10.56 -33.61
C LEU A 743 -37.29 11.58 -33.90
N VAL A 744 -36.37 11.25 -34.79
CA VAL A 744 -35.30 12.18 -35.18
C VAL A 744 -35.87 13.41 -35.88
N LYS A 745 -36.86 13.25 -36.82
CA LYS A 745 -37.48 14.35 -37.52
C LYS A 745 -38.25 15.28 -36.57
N GLN A 746 -38.88 14.72 -35.53
CA GLN A 746 -39.77 15.47 -34.65
C GLN A 746 -39.01 16.11 -33.46
N TYR A 747 -37.94 15.47 -32.95
CA TYR A 747 -37.30 15.85 -31.70
C TYR A 747 -35.77 16.03 -31.82
N SER A 748 -35.22 16.37 -33.00
CA SER A 748 -33.79 16.47 -33.25
C SER A 748 -33.01 17.28 -32.22
N ASP A 749 -33.56 18.40 -31.76
CA ASP A 749 -32.92 19.32 -30.83
C ASP A 749 -32.87 18.77 -29.39
N LEU A 750 -33.85 17.96 -29.00
CA LEU A 750 -33.94 17.33 -27.68
C LEU A 750 -33.10 16.06 -27.59
N LEU A 751 -32.93 15.34 -28.69
CA LEU A 751 -32.12 14.10 -28.70
C LEU A 751 -30.67 14.30 -28.26
N SER A 752 -30.09 15.46 -28.55
CA SER A 752 -28.73 15.81 -28.09
C SER A 752 -28.62 16.01 -26.56
N GLN A 753 -29.76 16.26 -25.91
CA GLN A 753 -29.87 16.38 -24.44
C GLN A 753 -30.19 15.07 -23.76
N CYS A 754 -30.53 14.01 -24.51
CA CYS A 754 -30.88 12.71 -23.97
C CYS A 754 -29.64 11.95 -23.49
N THR A 755 -29.75 11.33 -22.32
CA THR A 755 -28.83 10.35 -21.79
C THR A 755 -29.58 9.02 -21.67
N ILE A 756 -29.14 8.02 -22.42
CA ILE A 756 -29.78 6.70 -22.45
C ILE A 756 -29.16 5.84 -21.36
N GLU A 757 -29.99 5.31 -20.49
CA GLU A 757 -29.57 4.48 -19.36
C GLU A 757 -29.74 3.01 -19.68
N ILE A 758 -28.70 2.22 -19.40
CA ILE A 758 -28.74 0.76 -19.50
C ILE A 758 -28.13 0.19 -18.21
N THR A 759 -28.78 -0.83 -17.66
CA THR A 759 -28.30 -1.45 -16.44
C THR A 759 -26.99 -2.22 -16.68
N GLU A 760 -26.11 -2.30 -15.67
CA GLU A 760 -24.86 -3.03 -15.76
C GLU A 760 -25.06 -4.53 -16.04
N ARG A 761 -26.21 -5.10 -15.66
CA ARG A 761 -26.54 -6.53 -15.79
C ARG A 761 -26.76 -6.98 -17.23
N ASP A 762 -26.92 -6.05 -18.15
CA ASP A 762 -27.27 -6.35 -19.53
C ASP A 762 -26.04 -6.57 -20.39
N GLU A 763 -25.94 -7.75 -21.01
CA GLU A 763 -24.86 -8.09 -21.96
C GLU A 763 -25.10 -7.35 -23.30
N THR A 764 -24.82 -6.05 -23.32
CA THR A 764 -24.92 -5.24 -24.53
C THR A 764 -23.57 -5.17 -25.22
N THR A 765 -23.53 -5.36 -26.54
CA THR A 765 -22.28 -5.25 -27.30
C THR A 765 -21.89 -3.78 -27.52
N ALA A 766 -20.59 -3.52 -27.68
CA ALA A 766 -20.10 -2.16 -28.00
C ALA A 766 -20.68 -1.63 -29.34
N GLU A 767 -21.11 -2.52 -30.26
CA GLU A 767 -21.74 -2.15 -31.51
C GLU A 767 -23.18 -1.72 -31.31
N GLU A 768 -23.93 -2.37 -30.43
CA GLU A 768 -25.27 -1.99 -30.04
C GLU A 768 -25.29 -0.62 -29.34
N ILE A 769 -24.37 -0.40 -28.39
CA ILE A 769 -24.22 0.92 -27.73
C ILE A 769 -23.96 2.02 -28.75
N ARG A 770 -23.07 1.80 -29.73
CA ARG A 770 -22.84 2.77 -30.81
C ARG A 770 -24.08 3.03 -31.63
N ARG A 771 -24.91 2.02 -31.88
CA ARG A 771 -26.19 2.18 -32.59
C ARG A 771 -27.20 3.03 -31.83
N ILE A 772 -27.24 2.87 -30.49
CA ILE A 772 -28.06 3.66 -29.58
C ILE A 772 -27.62 5.13 -29.59
N MET A 773 -26.30 5.35 -29.37
CA MET A 773 -25.76 6.70 -29.34
C MET A 773 -25.97 7.45 -30.66
N ASN A 774 -25.98 6.75 -31.79
CA ASN A 774 -26.21 7.31 -33.11
C ASN A 774 -27.70 7.33 -33.51
N LEU A 775 -28.60 7.69 -32.58
CA LEU A 775 -30.00 7.95 -32.89
C LEU A 775 -30.12 9.07 -33.94
N THR A 776 -29.19 10.03 -33.96
CA THR A 776 -29.17 11.12 -34.92
C THR A 776 -28.18 10.85 -36.05
N ASP A 777 -28.61 10.77 -37.33
CA ASP A 777 -27.72 10.53 -38.48
C ASP A 777 -26.90 11.77 -38.87
N GLN A 778 -27.21 13.00 -38.41
CA GLN A 778 -26.53 14.26 -38.70
C GLN A 778 -26.35 15.22 -37.52
N GLY A 779 -26.58 14.76 -36.25
CA GLY A 779 -26.47 15.57 -35.04
C GLY A 779 -25.41 15.07 -34.04
N GLN A 780 -25.31 15.75 -32.91
CA GLN A 780 -24.51 15.25 -31.82
C GLN A 780 -25.14 13.93 -31.28
N PRO A 781 -24.29 12.91 -31.00
CA PRO A 781 -24.79 11.63 -30.49
C PRO A 781 -25.48 11.82 -29.12
N CYS A 782 -26.52 11.00 -28.85
CA CYS A 782 -27.06 10.90 -27.50
C CYS A 782 -25.97 10.48 -26.50
N ARG A 783 -26.12 10.91 -25.26
CA ARG A 783 -25.25 10.46 -24.18
C ARG A 783 -25.65 9.07 -23.72
N PHE A 784 -24.73 8.39 -23.06
CA PHE A 784 -24.90 7.05 -22.54
C PHE A 784 -24.56 6.98 -21.06
N ALA A 785 -25.41 6.36 -20.26
CA ALA A 785 -25.18 6.11 -18.84
C ALA A 785 -25.24 4.60 -18.54
N VAL A 786 -24.33 4.15 -17.66
CA VAL A 786 -24.43 2.83 -17.03
C VAL A 786 -25.12 3.00 -15.70
N ASP A 787 -26.26 2.32 -15.52
CA ASP A 787 -27.05 2.35 -14.30
C ASP A 787 -26.77 1.14 -13.40
N ASP A 788 -27.11 1.26 -12.11
CA ASP A 788 -26.91 0.24 -11.04
C ASP A 788 -25.46 -0.25 -10.92
N TYR A 789 -24.47 0.64 -11.18
CA TYR A 789 -23.06 0.25 -11.13
C TYR A 789 -22.62 -0.12 -9.72
N GLY A 790 -22.12 -1.37 -9.57
CA GLY A 790 -21.59 -1.86 -8.29
C GLY A 790 -22.36 -3.02 -7.66
N THR A 791 -23.43 -3.49 -8.26
CA THR A 791 -24.29 -4.56 -7.71
C THR A 791 -23.87 -5.99 -8.08
N GLY A 792 -22.58 -6.25 -8.30
CA GLY A 792 -22.03 -7.62 -8.40
C GLY A 792 -21.56 -8.06 -9.80
N TYR A 793 -21.75 -7.24 -10.81
CA TYR A 793 -21.25 -7.48 -12.17
C TYR A 793 -20.23 -6.40 -12.60
N SER A 794 -19.83 -5.55 -11.67
CA SER A 794 -18.96 -4.40 -11.94
C SER A 794 -17.61 -4.82 -12.50
N ASN A 795 -17.54 -4.84 -13.82
CA ASN A 795 -16.30 -5.11 -14.53
C ASN A 795 -15.80 -3.80 -15.13
N ILE A 796 -14.69 -3.29 -14.57
CA ILE A 796 -14.00 -2.10 -15.08
C ILE A 796 -13.65 -2.25 -16.57
N VAL A 797 -13.52 -3.51 -17.05
CA VAL A 797 -13.32 -3.83 -18.47
C VAL A 797 -14.52 -3.41 -19.31
N ASN A 798 -15.74 -3.53 -18.77
CA ASN A 798 -16.96 -3.08 -19.46
C ASN A 798 -16.99 -1.55 -19.54
N LEU A 799 -16.62 -0.82 -18.48
CA LEU A 799 -16.49 0.64 -18.53
C LEU A 799 -15.45 1.11 -19.58
N LEU A 800 -14.30 0.44 -19.63
CA LEU A 800 -13.28 0.72 -20.64
C LEU A 800 -13.76 0.42 -22.07
N ARG A 801 -14.59 -0.61 -22.23
CA ARG A 801 -15.15 -1.03 -23.50
C ARG A 801 -16.28 -0.12 -23.97
N TYR A 802 -17.18 0.27 -23.07
CA TYR A 802 -18.39 1.05 -23.37
C TYR A 802 -18.13 2.55 -23.39
N ARG A 803 -17.17 3.05 -22.59
CA ARG A 803 -16.86 4.48 -22.42
C ARG A 803 -18.11 5.33 -22.21
N PRO A 804 -18.86 5.09 -21.14
CA PRO A 804 -20.08 5.85 -20.88
C PRO A 804 -19.76 7.33 -20.62
N ASN A 805 -20.76 8.18 -20.81
CA ASN A 805 -20.68 9.59 -20.40
C ASN A 805 -20.97 9.75 -18.91
N VAL A 806 -21.76 8.84 -18.34
CA VAL A 806 -22.21 8.88 -16.94
C VAL A 806 -22.17 7.47 -16.34
N ILE A 807 -21.75 7.36 -15.09
CA ILE A 807 -21.89 6.16 -14.24
C ILE A 807 -22.85 6.53 -13.11
N LYS A 808 -23.94 5.78 -12.96
CA LYS A 808 -24.84 5.88 -11.81
C LYS A 808 -24.46 4.81 -10.80
N ILE A 809 -23.95 5.24 -9.66
CA ILE A 809 -23.53 4.33 -8.58
C ILE A 809 -24.78 3.84 -7.88
N ASP A 810 -24.92 2.53 -7.74
CA ASP A 810 -26.08 1.92 -7.11
C ASP A 810 -26.31 2.43 -5.69
N ARG A 811 -27.57 2.59 -5.33
CA ARG A 811 -28.01 3.06 -4.02
C ARG A 811 -27.46 2.24 -2.87
N TYR A 812 -27.27 0.92 -3.04
CA TYR A 812 -26.70 0.05 -2.02
C TYR A 812 -25.30 0.49 -1.58
N LEU A 813 -24.48 0.93 -2.52
CA LEU A 813 -23.11 1.39 -2.25
C LEU A 813 -23.06 2.75 -1.55
N ILE A 814 -24.08 3.58 -1.74
CA ILE A 814 -24.17 4.93 -1.16
C ILE A 814 -24.86 4.92 0.20
N THR A 815 -25.85 4.02 0.38
CA THR A 815 -26.58 3.92 1.64
C THR A 815 -25.63 3.56 2.79
N GLU A 816 -25.60 4.41 3.84
CA GLU A 816 -24.75 4.28 5.03
C GLU A 816 -23.24 4.18 4.73
N ILE A 817 -22.79 4.74 3.63
CA ILE A 817 -21.38 4.70 3.19
C ILE A 817 -20.43 5.23 4.26
N GLN A 818 -20.86 6.14 5.14
CA GLN A 818 -20.05 6.68 6.23
C GLN A 818 -19.62 5.61 7.25
N ASN A 819 -20.32 4.49 7.30
CA ASN A 819 -20.10 3.40 8.24
C ASN A 819 -19.33 2.21 7.63
N ASP A 820 -19.09 2.22 6.32
CA ASP A 820 -18.47 1.10 5.59
C ASP A 820 -17.24 1.53 4.79
N VAL A 821 -16.05 1.14 5.27
CA VAL A 821 -14.77 1.48 4.65
C VAL A 821 -14.63 0.87 3.24
N ASN A 822 -15.22 -0.31 2.99
CA ASN A 822 -15.13 -0.96 1.68
C ASN A 822 -15.99 -0.22 0.65
N LYS A 823 -17.22 0.20 1.03
CA LYS A 823 -18.05 1.05 0.20
C LYS A 823 -17.36 2.39 -0.10
N GLN A 824 -16.76 3.02 0.91
CA GLN A 824 -15.99 4.26 0.73
C GLN A 824 -14.85 4.07 -0.27
N MET A 825 -14.09 2.99 -0.15
CA MET A 825 -12.96 2.69 -1.04
C MET A 825 -13.43 2.41 -2.46
N PHE A 826 -14.49 1.60 -2.62
CA PHE A 826 -15.06 1.28 -3.94
C PHE A 826 -15.57 2.55 -4.64
N VAL A 827 -16.40 3.34 -3.97
CA VAL A 827 -16.95 4.58 -4.52
C VAL A 827 -15.84 5.58 -4.85
N LYS A 828 -14.85 5.74 -3.96
CA LYS A 828 -13.69 6.60 -4.22
C LYS A 828 -12.93 6.18 -5.47
N ASN A 829 -12.61 4.89 -5.60
CA ASN A 829 -11.89 4.38 -6.78
C ASN A 829 -12.71 4.56 -8.06
N THR A 830 -14.03 4.36 -7.99
CA THR A 830 -14.95 4.58 -9.11
C THR A 830 -14.96 6.06 -9.54
N VAL A 831 -15.03 6.97 -8.58
CA VAL A 831 -15.01 8.42 -8.86
C VAL A 831 -13.67 8.85 -9.43
N GLU A 832 -12.55 8.40 -8.85
CA GLU A 832 -11.20 8.70 -9.37
C GLU A 832 -11.01 8.18 -10.81
N PHE A 833 -11.47 6.96 -11.08
CA PHE A 833 -11.45 6.40 -12.44
C PHE A 833 -12.30 7.25 -13.40
N ALA A 834 -13.50 7.62 -13.00
CA ALA A 834 -14.41 8.41 -13.81
C ALA A 834 -13.83 9.80 -14.13
N GLU A 835 -13.24 10.48 -13.14
CA GLU A 835 -12.58 11.79 -13.34
C GLU A 835 -11.40 11.70 -14.32
N GLN A 836 -10.56 10.66 -14.21
CA GLN A 836 -9.43 10.45 -15.14
C GLN A 836 -9.86 10.16 -16.57
N ASN A 837 -11.09 9.64 -16.77
CA ASN A 837 -11.63 9.29 -18.09
C ASN A 837 -12.69 10.27 -18.59
N ASN A 838 -12.90 11.43 -17.94
CA ASN A 838 -13.93 12.42 -18.25
C ASN A 838 -15.36 11.83 -18.21
N ILE A 839 -15.63 10.92 -17.31
CA ILE A 839 -16.94 10.31 -17.05
C ILE A 839 -17.54 11.00 -15.82
N GLN A 840 -18.83 11.30 -15.85
CA GLN A 840 -19.54 11.87 -14.70
C GLN A 840 -20.07 10.77 -13.81
N CYS A 841 -20.00 10.97 -12.48
CA CYS A 841 -20.60 10.07 -11.50
C CYS A 841 -21.88 10.67 -10.95
N LEU A 842 -22.94 9.86 -10.91
CA LEU A 842 -24.21 10.09 -10.20
C LEU A 842 -24.29 9.09 -9.02
N ALA A 843 -24.90 9.52 -7.90
CA ALA A 843 -25.11 8.72 -6.70
C ALA A 843 -26.51 8.91 -6.16
#